data_9789903029d842a34a805b78c350f7e5
#
_entry.id   9789903029d842a34a805b78c350f7e5
#
_cell.length_a   1.000
_cell.length_b   1.000
_cell.length_c   1.000
_cell.angle_alpha   90.00
_cell.angle_beta   90.00
_cell.angle_gamma   90.00
#
_symmetry.space_group_name_H-M   'P 1'
#
loop_
_entity.id
_entity.type
_entity.pdbx_description
1 polymer ?
#
loop_
_entity_poly.entity_id
_entity_poly.type
_entity_poly.pdbx_seq_one_letter_code
_entity_poly.pdbx_strand_id
1 'polypeptide(L)'
;ISGTKDKQYAMLQENDDPNRGYVTLLNNQNKEINLAGKDSLAMYAKNGYIINKGQIELSGTGSTAIYGRDNTLIENTNTSKIKLNGDKSTAIYYNNTDTTSIGENIENHGEIELNGSKDTGIAYNSVSIPTTNPTLVKNFANIKINGSESIGIHSEVTQSNPYVIENQGNITITAQTQDIKKPAVGIHTKDSLAKIINGNNGNIKVSKNNIAILGTSVDNQGNIEVDTAGTAIYSNSGIVNLQSGDITLKGGSQNNETKGVILNGTNQTLNRVGGNINSEDYSHVIVNTGSGNTINLAGSDVVLKNNSIYTYSNDVNSKIYNNVNLKFDGTRGENLGIYSNGLVENYANIDLTKGYGNIGIYSYGQKAKNTGIITVGASDTANDLYNIGMASGFTSGHSPRDAKDTVITPRYIGEIENAGTINVDGKGGIGLFSTGRGSVARNTGNIVLNNDDTIGIYADEGATVYNSGTIRTGRTGLKGVQGVVLGVGSKLHNTGNIIIDADNAAGVKLKGGTITLEGNIIVTGAGSERIGATTTEDMSLNFSGLDIKHDKNIGDVKIYKDNKLEKPETVNYNETGQQPRTVDANSIGLYFNTSGEFKQNPIRNLAVLTDEADFIIGAEAAKRTTSKYIEINDPQMLKPYRETIMYNPRIRKWNTYSGSLTWIATSVLDSATALPEKVYLAKIPYTTFAGNEAKPVAVTDTYNFLDGLEQRYGVEELGTRENQLFQKLNS
;
A
#
# COMPACT_ATOMS: atom_id res chain seq x y z
N ILE A 1 -15.44 32.62 -40.30
CA ILE A 1 -14.04 32.69 -40.81
C ILE A 1 -13.64 31.27 -41.21
N SER A 2 -13.15 31.12 -42.45
CA SER A 2 -12.70 29.82 -42.96
C SER A 2 -11.35 29.94 -43.66
N GLY A 3 -10.51 28.89 -43.51
CA GLY A 3 -9.19 28.87 -44.13
C GLY A 3 -8.65 27.46 -44.30
N THR A 4 -7.88 27.23 -45.37
CA THR A 4 -7.32 25.92 -45.74
C THR A 4 -5.79 25.92 -45.81
N LYS A 5 -5.18 27.10 -45.73
CA LYS A 5 -3.70 27.24 -45.76
C LYS A 5 -3.10 26.99 -44.39
N ASP A 6 -1.86 26.53 -44.36
CA ASP A 6 -1.12 26.38 -43.13
C ASP A 6 -0.78 27.72 -42.46
N LYS A 7 -0.62 27.72 -41.14
CA LYS A 7 -0.25 28.88 -40.31
C LYS A 7 -1.18 30.06 -40.42
N GLN A 8 -2.49 29.81 -40.41
CA GLN A 8 -3.49 30.87 -40.46
C GLN A 8 -3.89 31.35 -39.07
N TYR A 9 -4.09 32.65 -38.94
CA TYR A 9 -4.62 33.29 -37.74
C TYR A 9 -5.98 33.91 -38.10
N ALA A 10 -7.05 33.53 -37.37
CA ALA A 10 -8.37 34.06 -37.65
C ALA A 10 -8.67 35.35 -36.88
N MET A 11 -8.37 35.39 -35.61
CA MET A 11 -8.58 36.56 -34.73
C MET A 11 -7.35 36.74 -33.82
N LEU A 12 -6.77 37.95 -33.83
CA LEU A 12 -5.55 38.24 -33.08
C LEU A 12 -5.66 39.57 -32.36
N GLN A 13 -5.23 39.60 -31.08
CA GLN A 13 -5.15 40.81 -30.28
C GLN A 13 -3.86 40.75 -29.45
N GLU A 14 -3.01 41.76 -29.55
CA GLU A 14 -1.86 41.97 -28.71
C GLU A 14 -1.93 43.29 -27.96
N ASN A 15 -1.73 43.27 -26.67
CA ASN A 15 -1.62 44.45 -25.83
C ASN A 15 -0.32 44.36 -25.05
N ASP A 16 0.67 45.13 -25.44
CA ASP A 16 1.99 45.13 -24.80
C ASP A 16 2.05 46.00 -23.52
N ASP A 17 1.02 46.86 -23.29
CA ASP A 17 0.91 47.68 -22.09
C ASP A 17 -0.30 47.23 -21.24
N PRO A 18 -0.11 46.47 -20.18
CA PRO A 18 -1.19 46.00 -19.32
C PRO A 18 -1.96 47.14 -18.63
N ASN A 19 -1.43 48.37 -18.60
CA ASN A 19 -2.10 49.53 -17.99
C ASN A 19 -3.11 50.20 -18.93
N ARG A 20 -3.17 49.84 -20.20
CA ARG A 20 -4.11 50.41 -21.18
C ARG A 20 -5.53 49.84 -21.12
N GLY A 21 -5.81 48.97 -20.17
CA GLY A 21 -7.09 48.28 -20.07
C GLY A 21 -7.17 47.03 -20.97
N TYR A 22 -7.98 46.06 -20.56
CA TYR A 22 -8.15 44.81 -21.28
C TYR A 22 -9.02 44.99 -22.52
N VAL A 23 -8.56 44.45 -23.65
CA VAL A 23 -9.34 44.38 -24.90
C VAL A 23 -9.98 43.00 -24.99
N THR A 24 -11.26 42.96 -25.34
CA THR A 24 -12.00 41.68 -25.47
C THR A 24 -11.99 41.20 -26.91
N LEU A 25 -11.52 39.99 -27.10
CA LEU A 25 -11.63 39.22 -28.35
C LEU A 25 -12.88 38.32 -28.26
N LEU A 26 -13.86 38.55 -29.08
CA LEU A 26 -15.17 37.91 -29.01
C LEU A 26 -15.52 37.13 -30.27
N ASN A 27 -15.68 35.81 -30.19
CA ASN A 27 -16.38 35.01 -31.18
C ASN A 27 -17.86 34.92 -30.77
N ASN A 28 -18.74 35.58 -31.54
CA ASN A 28 -20.15 35.69 -31.19
C ASN A 28 -20.91 34.38 -31.38
N GLN A 29 -22.04 34.26 -30.66
CA GLN A 29 -22.95 33.12 -30.80
C GLN A 29 -23.39 32.93 -32.25
N ASN A 30 -23.52 31.69 -32.70
CA ASN A 30 -23.85 31.30 -34.08
C ASN A 30 -22.80 31.73 -35.12
N LYS A 31 -21.60 32.10 -34.72
CA LYS A 31 -20.47 32.34 -35.62
C LYS A 31 -19.50 31.16 -35.58
N GLU A 32 -18.85 30.94 -36.71
CA GLU A 32 -17.96 29.81 -36.91
C GLU A 32 -16.57 30.27 -37.33
N ILE A 33 -15.54 29.59 -36.79
CA ILE A 33 -14.15 29.67 -37.24
C ILE A 33 -13.71 28.28 -37.65
N ASN A 34 -13.47 28.06 -38.94
CA ASN A 34 -13.11 26.77 -39.52
C ASN A 34 -11.74 26.88 -40.19
N LEU A 35 -10.71 26.28 -39.59
CA LEU A 35 -9.34 26.28 -40.13
C LEU A 35 -8.88 24.84 -40.40
N ALA A 36 -8.55 24.56 -41.67
CA ALA A 36 -8.10 23.23 -42.10
C ALA A 36 -6.59 23.13 -42.32
N GLY A 37 -5.89 24.26 -42.38
CA GLY A 37 -4.43 24.26 -42.51
C GLY A 37 -3.71 23.86 -41.24
N LYS A 38 -2.50 23.32 -41.37
CA LYS A 38 -1.64 22.96 -40.24
C LYS A 38 -1.16 24.20 -39.48
N ASP A 39 -0.83 24.00 -38.19
CA ASP A 39 -0.24 25.04 -37.34
C ASP A 39 -1.07 26.34 -37.31
N SER A 40 -2.38 26.23 -37.39
CA SER A 40 -3.31 27.37 -37.46
C SER A 40 -3.85 27.73 -36.08
N LEU A 41 -4.21 29.01 -35.90
CA LEU A 41 -4.66 29.57 -34.62
C LEU A 41 -5.97 30.36 -34.83
N ALA A 42 -7.03 29.95 -34.13
CA ALA A 42 -8.32 30.59 -34.33
C ALA A 42 -8.44 31.90 -33.54
N MET A 43 -8.15 31.92 -32.27
CA MET A 43 -8.21 33.12 -31.41
C MET A 43 -6.96 33.25 -30.59
N TYR A 44 -6.32 34.43 -30.62
CA TYR A 44 -5.14 34.74 -29.78
C TYR A 44 -5.29 36.09 -29.10
N ALA A 45 -5.04 36.11 -27.81
CA ALA A 45 -4.88 37.37 -27.09
C ALA A 45 -3.70 37.35 -26.13
N LYS A 46 -3.04 38.51 -25.99
CA LYS A 46 -2.05 38.79 -24.96
C LYS A 46 -2.53 39.95 -24.12
N ASN A 47 -2.55 39.81 -22.80
CA ASN A 47 -3.04 40.81 -21.85
C ASN A 47 -4.47 41.29 -22.18
N GLY A 48 -5.46 40.40 -22.18
CA GLY A 48 -6.82 40.73 -22.59
C GLY A 48 -7.86 39.71 -22.14
N TYR A 49 -9.02 39.76 -22.79
CA TYR A 49 -10.09 38.79 -22.59
C TYR A 49 -10.38 38.04 -23.91
N ILE A 50 -10.51 36.71 -23.81
CA ILE A 50 -11.03 35.90 -24.90
C ILE A 50 -12.37 35.33 -24.47
N ILE A 51 -13.42 35.62 -25.20
CA ILE A 51 -14.75 35.07 -24.96
C ILE A 51 -15.21 34.34 -26.24
N ASN A 52 -15.33 33.02 -26.15
CA ASN A 52 -15.87 32.22 -27.22
C ASN A 52 -17.33 31.85 -26.95
N LYS A 53 -18.27 32.35 -27.77
CA LYS A 53 -19.70 31.99 -27.77
C LYS A 53 -20.11 31.19 -29.00
N GLY A 54 -19.22 31.06 -29.97
CA GLY A 54 -19.47 30.42 -31.27
C GLY A 54 -18.79 29.06 -31.39
N GLN A 55 -18.73 28.59 -32.64
CA GLN A 55 -18.11 27.31 -32.97
C GLN A 55 -16.68 27.54 -33.47
N ILE A 56 -15.76 26.63 -33.08
CA ILE A 56 -14.41 26.59 -33.65
C ILE A 56 -14.13 25.16 -34.07
N GLU A 57 -13.82 24.94 -35.36
CA GLU A 57 -13.42 23.64 -35.88
C GLU A 57 -12.03 23.71 -36.50
N LEU A 58 -11.11 22.89 -36.05
CA LEU A 58 -9.74 22.79 -36.55
C LEU A 58 -9.49 21.39 -37.10
N SER A 59 -9.13 21.31 -38.39
CA SER A 59 -8.84 20.04 -39.05
C SER A 59 -7.36 19.86 -39.37
N GLY A 60 -6.57 20.93 -39.30
CA GLY A 60 -5.11 20.88 -39.50
C GLY A 60 -4.37 20.38 -38.28
N THR A 61 -3.37 19.55 -38.52
CA THR A 61 -2.48 19.08 -37.45
C THR A 61 -1.75 20.23 -36.76
N GLY A 62 -1.59 20.15 -35.46
CA GLY A 62 -0.80 21.10 -34.69
C GLY A 62 -1.45 22.46 -34.47
N SER A 63 -2.75 22.56 -34.60
CA SER A 63 -3.49 23.81 -34.53
C SER A 63 -4.02 24.10 -33.11
N THR A 64 -4.23 25.41 -32.82
CA THR A 64 -4.75 25.84 -31.52
C THR A 64 -6.04 26.66 -31.72
N ALA A 65 -7.11 26.32 -31.00
CA ALA A 65 -8.37 27.05 -31.16
C ALA A 65 -8.34 28.37 -30.36
N ILE A 66 -8.00 28.35 -29.10
CA ILE A 66 -7.89 29.55 -28.26
C ILE A 66 -6.52 29.58 -27.62
N TYR A 67 -5.80 30.67 -27.79
CA TYR A 67 -4.51 30.88 -27.11
C TYR A 67 -4.51 32.21 -26.36
N GLY A 68 -4.48 32.10 -25.03
CA GLY A 68 -4.26 33.24 -24.13
C GLY A 68 -2.82 33.30 -23.63
N ARG A 69 -2.22 34.48 -23.67
CA ARG A 69 -0.88 34.73 -23.20
C ARG A 69 -0.83 35.77 -22.09
N ASP A 70 0.01 35.53 -21.11
CA ASP A 70 0.28 36.43 -19.97
C ASP A 70 -1.05 36.78 -19.23
N ASN A 71 -1.41 38.01 -18.96
CA ASN A 71 -2.63 38.41 -18.23
C ASN A 71 -3.90 38.27 -19.10
N THR A 72 -4.18 37.09 -19.62
CA THR A 72 -5.34 36.86 -20.47
C THR A 72 -6.37 35.94 -19.79
N LEU A 73 -7.59 36.46 -19.57
CA LEU A 73 -8.75 35.69 -19.16
C LEU A 73 -9.37 34.97 -20.36
N ILE A 74 -9.69 33.68 -20.17
CA ILE A 74 -10.33 32.86 -21.20
C ILE A 74 -11.66 32.33 -20.70
N GLU A 75 -12.74 32.66 -21.38
CA GLU A 75 -14.07 32.11 -21.16
C GLU A 75 -14.58 31.41 -22.43
N ASN A 76 -14.81 30.11 -22.34
CA ASN A 76 -15.50 29.34 -23.36
C ASN A 76 -16.93 29.10 -22.88
N THR A 77 -17.92 29.84 -23.45
CA THR A 77 -19.27 29.88 -22.87
C THR A 77 -20.12 28.65 -23.21
N ASN A 78 -21.25 28.48 -22.52
CA ASN A 78 -22.16 27.34 -22.68
C ASN A 78 -22.78 27.14 -24.07
N THR A 79 -22.73 28.15 -24.92
CA THR A 79 -23.22 28.05 -26.31
C THR A 79 -22.14 27.65 -27.30
N SER A 80 -20.90 27.60 -26.87
CA SER A 80 -19.74 27.34 -27.71
C SER A 80 -19.44 25.83 -27.86
N LYS A 81 -18.78 25.54 -28.97
CA LYS A 81 -18.20 24.22 -29.21
C LYS A 81 -16.83 24.38 -29.85
N ILE A 82 -15.84 23.66 -29.36
CA ILE A 82 -14.52 23.55 -29.97
C ILE A 82 -14.33 22.09 -30.41
N LYS A 83 -14.01 21.89 -31.69
CA LYS A 83 -13.78 20.57 -32.26
C LYS A 83 -12.42 20.51 -32.93
N LEU A 84 -11.61 19.57 -32.51
CA LEU A 84 -10.29 19.26 -33.05
C LEU A 84 -10.36 17.94 -33.83
N ASN A 85 -10.09 18.00 -35.14
CA ASN A 85 -10.04 16.83 -36.02
C ASN A 85 -8.60 16.51 -36.45
N GLY A 86 -7.70 17.46 -36.36
CA GLY A 86 -6.28 17.30 -36.69
C GLY A 86 -5.46 16.87 -35.45
N ASP A 87 -4.48 16.00 -35.66
CA ASP A 87 -3.61 15.51 -34.59
C ASP A 87 -2.77 16.60 -33.92
N LYS A 88 -2.37 16.39 -32.68
CA LYS A 88 -1.44 17.26 -31.91
C LYS A 88 -1.95 18.70 -31.78
N SER A 89 -3.24 18.88 -31.69
CA SER A 89 -3.90 20.17 -31.61
C SER A 89 -4.36 20.48 -30.18
N THR A 90 -4.56 21.77 -29.87
CA THR A 90 -4.99 22.23 -28.56
C THR A 90 -6.25 23.05 -28.64
N ALA A 91 -7.29 22.76 -27.87
CA ALA A 91 -8.52 23.52 -27.88
C ALA A 91 -8.36 24.85 -27.13
N ILE A 92 -7.92 24.84 -25.88
CA ILE A 92 -7.65 26.04 -25.12
C ILE A 92 -6.24 25.95 -24.55
N TYR A 93 -5.40 26.89 -24.92
CA TYR A 93 -4.03 27.01 -24.44
C TYR A 93 -3.81 28.32 -23.72
N TYR A 94 -3.35 28.27 -22.49
CA TYR A 94 -2.89 29.43 -21.75
C TYR A 94 -1.40 29.30 -21.46
N ASN A 95 -0.64 30.35 -21.70
CA ASN A 95 0.80 30.37 -21.43
C ASN A 95 1.21 31.71 -20.78
N ASN A 96 1.48 31.67 -19.48
CA ASN A 96 2.04 32.80 -18.77
C ASN A 96 3.57 32.73 -18.77
N THR A 97 4.22 33.72 -19.37
CA THR A 97 5.67 33.85 -19.40
C THR A 97 6.18 35.00 -18.52
N ASP A 98 5.27 35.74 -17.88
CA ASP A 98 5.57 36.89 -17.04
C ASP A 98 5.47 36.50 -15.54
N THR A 99 6.57 36.72 -14.81
CA THR A 99 6.64 36.45 -13.35
C THR A 99 5.83 37.43 -12.52
N THR A 100 5.41 38.56 -13.11
CA THR A 100 4.57 39.60 -12.46
C THR A 100 3.07 39.42 -12.75
N SER A 101 2.71 38.50 -13.63
CA SER A 101 1.32 38.20 -13.98
C SER A 101 0.54 37.70 -12.77
N ILE A 102 -0.70 38.14 -12.63
CA ILE A 102 -1.60 37.72 -11.54
C ILE A 102 -2.18 36.31 -11.74
N GLY A 103 -1.86 35.62 -12.84
CA GLY A 103 -2.35 34.24 -13.12
C GLY A 103 -3.86 34.24 -13.33
N GLU A 104 -4.27 34.48 -14.56
CA GLU A 104 -5.69 34.49 -14.91
C GLU A 104 -6.24 33.07 -15.10
N ASN A 105 -7.56 32.94 -14.92
CA ASN A 105 -8.24 31.64 -14.93
C ASN A 105 -8.77 31.28 -16.32
N ILE A 106 -8.84 29.98 -16.61
CA ILE A 106 -9.63 29.44 -17.71
C ILE A 106 -10.95 28.93 -17.15
N GLU A 107 -12.07 29.43 -17.67
CA GLU A 107 -13.39 28.88 -17.40
C GLU A 107 -13.98 28.27 -18.67
N ASN A 108 -14.26 26.96 -18.63
CA ASN A 108 -14.85 26.24 -19.73
C ASN A 108 -16.29 25.82 -19.41
N HIS A 109 -17.25 26.44 -20.08
CA HIS A 109 -18.66 26.09 -20.03
C HIS A 109 -19.14 25.50 -21.37
N GLY A 110 -18.32 25.46 -22.43
CA GLY A 110 -18.61 24.96 -23.75
C GLY A 110 -18.05 23.58 -24.04
N GLU A 111 -18.67 22.87 -24.97
CA GLU A 111 -18.21 21.52 -25.34
C GLU A 111 -16.85 21.57 -26.05
N ILE A 112 -15.96 20.65 -25.66
CA ILE A 112 -14.68 20.39 -26.31
C ILE A 112 -14.66 18.95 -26.82
N GLU A 113 -14.36 18.75 -28.12
CA GLU A 113 -14.29 17.45 -28.77
C GLU A 113 -12.92 17.24 -29.42
N LEU A 114 -12.18 16.22 -28.97
CA LEU A 114 -10.82 15.86 -29.40
C LEU A 114 -10.89 14.59 -30.24
N ASN A 115 -10.85 14.73 -31.57
CA ASN A 115 -10.93 13.59 -32.49
C ASN A 115 -9.57 13.17 -33.04
N GLY A 116 -8.62 14.08 -33.10
CA GLY A 116 -7.23 13.78 -33.45
C GLY A 116 -6.48 13.09 -32.34
N SER A 117 -5.41 12.40 -32.70
CA SER A 117 -4.51 11.78 -31.73
C SER A 117 -3.56 12.83 -31.14
N LYS A 118 -3.25 12.67 -29.84
CA LYS A 118 -2.31 13.57 -29.12
C LYS A 118 -2.83 15.00 -28.99
N ASP A 119 -4.13 15.17 -28.98
CA ASP A 119 -4.77 16.46 -28.75
C ASP A 119 -4.83 16.81 -27.27
N THR A 120 -4.90 18.10 -26.97
CA THR A 120 -5.13 18.61 -25.62
C THR A 120 -6.37 19.47 -25.58
N GLY A 121 -7.30 19.19 -24.66
CA GLY A 121 -8.50 20.00 -24.49
C GLY A 121 -8.18 21.36 -23.87
N ILE A 122 -7.71 21.37 -22.64
CA ILE A 122 -7.29 22.58 -21.94
C ILE A 122 -5.84 22.41 -21.48
N ALA A 123 -4.95 23.29 -21.87
CA ALA A 123 -3.57 23.32 -21.43
C ALA A 123 -3.28 24.63 -20.71
N TYR A 124 -2.86 24.55 -19.45
CA TYR A 124 -2.46 25.70 -18.65
C TYR A 124 -0.97 25.62 -18.31
N ASN A 125 -0.19 26.58 -18.78
CA ASN A 125 1.22 26.71 -18.47
C ASN A 125 1.49 28.05 -17.79
N SER A 126 2.33 28.06 -16.77
CA SER A 126 2.76 29.29 -16.14
C SER A 126 4.14 29.19 -15.55
N VAL A 127 4.92 30.26 -15.66
CA VAL A 127 6.21 30.37 -14.97
C VAL A 127 6.03 30.78 -13.50
N SER A 128 4.89 31.42 -13.16
CA SER A 128 4.60 31.84 -11.78
C SER A 128 3.11 31.90 -11.48
N ILE A 129 2.78 31.75 -10.19
CA ILE A 129 1.45 31.99 -9.63
C ILE A 129 1.63 32.92 -8.42
N PRO A 130 1.10 34.14 -8.44
CA PRO A 130 1.37 35.14 -7.41
C PRO A 130 0.57 34.92 -6.12
N THR A 131 -0.56 34.21 -6.16
CA THR A 131 -1.44 33.96 -5.01
C THR A 131 -1.39 32.50 -4.57
N THR A 132 -1.65 32.25 -3.30
CA THR A 132 -1.72 30.89 -2.76
C THR A 132 -3.07 30.22 -3.09
N ASN A 133 -3.01 29.01 -3.64
CA ASN A 133 -4.17 28.17 -3.97
C ASN A 133 -5.20 28.76 -4.95
N PRO A 134 -4.84 29.46 -6.04
CA PRO A 134 -5.82 29.90 -7.02
C PRO A 134 -6.36 28.69 -7.79
N THR A 135 -7.62 28.75 -8.20
CA THR A 135 -8.16 27.79 -9.19
C THR A 135 -7.85 28.31 -10.59
N LEU A 136 -6.93 27.65 -11.29
CA LEU A 136 -6.42 28.12 -12.58
C LEU A 136 -7.25 27.63 -13.76
N VAL A 137 -7.85 26.45 -13.63
CA VAL A 137 -8.74 25.86 -14.64
C VAL A 137 -10.01 25.39 -13.94
N LYS A 138 -11.17 25.83 -14.47
CA LYS A 138 -12.49 25.31 -14.09
C LYS A 138 -13.20 24.79 -15.31
N ASN A 139 -13.52 23.51 -15.30
CA ASN A 139 -14.32 22.89 -16.34
C ASN A 139 -15.73 22.57 -15.84
N PHE A 140 -16.75 23.15 -16.46
CA PHE A 140 -18.17 22.90 -16.18
C PHE A 140 -18.89 22.14 -17.31
N ALA A 141 -18.21 21.89 -18.41
CA ALA A 141 -18.81 21.33 -19.61
C ALA A 141 -18.26 19.95 -19.98
N ASN A 142 -18.72 19.46 -21.13
CA ASN A 142 -18.28 18.18 -21.65
C ASN A 142 -16.94 18.31 -22.38
N ILE A 143 -15.98 17.47 -22.02
CA ILE A 143 -14.76 17.24 -22.80
C ILE A 143 -14.82 15.80 -23.31
N LYS A 144 -14.90 15.62 -24.63
CA LYS A 144 -14.91 14.30 -25.28
C LYS A 144 -13.54 14.01 -25.89
N ILE A 145 -12.96 12.89 -25.53
CA ILE A 145 -11.62 12.46 -25.96
C ILE A 145 -11.78 11.19 -26.80
N ASN A 146 -11.77 11.33 -28.11
CA ASN A 146 -11.91 10.23 -29.05
C ASN A 146 -10.56 9.80 -29.63
N GLY A 147 -9.57 10.70 -29.64
CA GLY A 147 -8.23 10.44 -30.14
C GLY A 147 -7.30 9.77 -29.11
N SER A 148 -6.45 8.88 -29.58
CA SER A 148 -5.45 8.20 -28.74
C SER A 148 -4.37 9.17 -28.24
N GLU A 149 -3.76 8.86 -27.10
CA GLU A 149 -2.71 9.67 -26.47
C GLU A 149 -3.13 11.16 -26.21
N SER A 150 -4.44 11.44 -26.15
CA SER A 150 -4.98 12.80 -25.97
C SER A 150 -5.28 13.08 -24.50
N ILE A 151 -5.23 14.36 -24.11
CA ILE A 151 -5.41 14.80 -22.72
C ILE A 151 -6.57 15.79 -22.65
N GLY A 152 -7.50 15.57 -21.73
CA GLY A 152 -8.63 16.49 -21.52
C GLY A 152 -8.20 17.83 -20.92
N ILE A 153 -7.58 17.79 -19.75
CA ILE A 153 -7.05 18.98 -19.06
C ILE A 153 -5.61 18.70 -18.65
N HIS A 154 -4.72 19.63 -18.98
CA HIS A 154 -3.30 19.58 -18.61
C HIS A 154 -2.86 20.85 -17.91
N SER A 155 -2.01 20.73 -16.88
CA SER A 155 -1.35 21.88 -16.29
C SER A 155 0.12 21.63 -15.99
N GLU A 156 0.93 22.68 -16.16
CA GLU A 156 2.33 22.73 -15.77
C GLU A 156 2.71 24.12 -15.28
N VAL A 157 3.16 24.22 -14.04
CA VAL A 157 3.61 25.47 -13.42
C VAL A 157 5.02 25.27 -12.87
N THR A 158 5.93 26.18 -13.22
CA THR A 158 7.35 26.01 -12.89
C THR A 158 7.75 26.62 -11.53
N GLN A 159 6.90 27.45 -10.93
CA GLN A 159 7.15 28.10 -9.63
C GLN A 159 6.22 27.64 -8.50
N SER A 160 6.65 27.90 -7.29
CA SER A 160 6.42 27.19 -6.04
C SER A 160 5.17 27.56 -5.23
N ASN A 161 4.06 27.96 -5.82
CA ASN A 161 2.81 28.14 -5.06
C ASN A 161 1.80 27.02 -5.41
N PRO A 162 1.12 26.44 -4.41
CA PRO A 162 0.05 25.49 -4.66
C PRO A 162 -1.10 26.10 -5.48
N TYR A 163 -1.70 25.31 -6.36
CA TYR A 163 -2.83 25.72 -7.18
C TYR A 163 -3.82 24.59 -7.42
N VAL A 164 -5.00 24.92 -7.94
CA VAL A 164 -6.11 24.01 -8.14
C VAL A 164 -6.50 23.93 -9.61
N ILE A 165 -6.74 22.71 -10.07
CA ILE A 165 -7.45 22.36 -11.32
C ILE A 165 -8.76 21.71 -10.92
N GLU A 166 -9.88 22.27 -11.33
CA GLU A 166 -11.21 21.83 -10.93
C GLU A 166 -12.04 21.34 -12.12
N ASN A 167 -12.62 20.16 -12.00
CA ASN A 167 -13.60 19.61 -12.92
C ASN A 167 -14.97 19.48 -12.25
N GLN A 168 -15.95 20.20 -12.75
CA GLN A 168 -17.38 20.12 -12.41
C GLN A 168 -18.23 19.64 -13.59
N GLY A 169 -17.60 19.31 -14.72
CA GLY A 169 -18.26 18.83 -15.94
C GLY A 169 -17.99 17.35 -16.20
N ASN A 170 -18.38 16.92 -17.39
CA ASN A 170 -18.13 15.55 -17.82
C ASN A 170 -16.85 15.47 -18.66
N ILE A 171 -16.00 14.51 -18.37
CA ILE A 171 -14.88 14.13 -19.22
C ILE A 171 -15.12 12.69 -19.67
N THR A 172 -15.23 12.48 -20.99
CA THR A 172 -15.50 11.16 -21.55
C THR A 172 -14.37 10.75 -22.49
N ILE A 173 -13.67 9.70 -22.15
CA ILE A 173 -12.62 9.12 -22.98
C ILE A 173 -13.20 7.90 -23.69
N THR A 174 -13.33 7.98 -25.02
CA THR A 174 -13.75 6.87 -25.89
C THR A 174 -12.60 6.36 -26.76
N ALA A 175 -11.42 6.96 -26.62
CA ALA A 175 -10.22 6.57 -27.35
C ALA A 175 -9.95 5.07 -27.27
N GLN A 176 -9.73 4.44 -28.43
CA GLN A 176 -9.43 3.01 -28.54
C GLN A 176 -7.93 2.77 -28.35
N THR A 177 -7.49 2.77 -27.12
CA THR A 177 -6.08 2.57 -26.78
C THR A 177 -5.73 1.10 -26.76
N GLN A 178 -4.86 0.66 -27.67
CA GLN A 178 -4.39 -0.72 -27.74
C GLN A 178 -3.18 -0.96 -26.83
N ASP A 179 -2.33 0.04 -26.69
CA ASP A 179 -1.11 -0.01 -25.89
C ASP A 179 -1.32 0.76 -24.58
N ILE A 180 -1.35 0.07 -23.46
CA ILE A 180 -1.46 0.67 -22.12
C ILE A 180 -0.34 1.69 -21.83
N LYS A 181 0.76 1.63 -22.57
CA LYS A 181 1.87 2.58 -22.46
C LYS A 181 1.62 3.92 -23.16
N LYS A 182 0.47 4.07 -23.82
CA LYS A 182 0.09 5.28 -24.56
C LYS A 182 -1.36 5.66 -24.28
N PRO A 183 -1.73 5.83 -23.02
CA PRO A 183 -3.12 6.11 -22.65
C PRO A 183 -3.55 7.51 -23.10
N ALA A 184 -4.84 7.67 -23.33
CA ALA A 184 -5.47 8.98 -23.21
C ALA A 184 -5.75 9.27 -21.72
N VAL A 185 -5.73 10.54 -21.34
CA VAL A 185 -5.85 10.98 -19.95
C VAL A 185 -6.92 12.05 -19.80
N GLY A 186 -7.80 11.90 -18.82
CA GLY A 186 -8.84 12.92 -18.54
C GLY A 186 -8.23 14.20 -17.99
N ILE A 187 -7.57 14.12 -16.84
CA ILE A 187 -6.89 15.27 -16.21
C ILE A 187 -5.45 14.87 -15.88
N HIS A 188 -4.50 15.69 -16.29
CA HIS A 188 -3.08 15.50 -16.05
C HIS A 188 -2.44 16.73 -15.43
N THR A 189 -1.70 16.55 -14.33
CA THR A 189 -0.82 17.58 -13.75
C THR A 189 0.58 17.02 -13.57
N LYS A 190 1.59 17.82 -13.90
CA LYS A 190 2.98 17.36 -13.88
C LYS A 190 3.71 17.73 -12.59
N ASP A 191 3.37 18.87 -12.03
CA ASP A 191 4.09 19.42 -10.87
C ASP A 191 3.49 19.02 -9.53
N SER A 192 4.34 18.95 -8.49
CA SER A 192 3.98 18.43 -7.17
C SER A 192 3.07 19.35 -6.35
N LEU A 193 2.88 20.59 -6.77
CA LEU A 193 2.08 21.60 -6.07
C LEU A 193 0.64 21.69 -6.60
N ALA A 194 0.36 21.00 -7.70
CA ALA A 194 -0.98 20.93 -8.27
C ALA A 194 -1.92 20.11 -7.38
N LYS A 195 -3.13 20.63 -7.19
CA LYS A 195 -4.25 19.90 -6.61
C LYS A 195 -5.37 19.75 -7.65
N ILE A 196 -5.74 18.53 -7.95
CA ILE A 196 -6.88 18.22 -8.81
C ILE A 196 -8.12 18.02 -7.94
N ILE A 197 -9.20 18.73 -8.27
CA ILE A 197 -10.52 18.52 -7.67
C ILE A 197 -11.46 18.02 -8.77
N ASN A 198 -11.91 16.77 -8.65
CA ASN A 198 -13.08 16.32 -9.38
C ASN A 198 -14.29 16.59 -8.48
N GLY A 199 -14.97 17.71 -8.71
CA GLY A 199 -16.01 18.21 -7.82
C GLY A 199 -17.32 17.39 -7.91
N ASN A 200 -18.31 17.73 -7.09
CA ASN A 200 -19.53 16.94 -6.93
C ASN A 200 -20.33 16.70 -8.23
N ASN A 201 -20.25 17.64 -9.17
CA ASN A 201 -20.88 17.50 -10.50
C ASN A 201 -19.94 16.88 -11.53
N GLY A 202 -18.66 16.69 -11.18
CA GLY A 202 -17.66 16.10 -12.06
C GLY A 202 -17.91 14.63 -12.31
N ASN A 203 -17.93 14.23 -13.58
CA ASN A 203 -18.11 12.83 -13.97
C ASN A 203 -17.09 12.47 -15.05
N ILE A 204 -16.21 11.52 -14.73
CA ILE A 204 -15.15 11.09 -15.65
C ILE A 204 -15.42 9.64 -16.07
N LYS A 205 -15.59 9.41 -17.38
CA LYS A 205 -15.76 8.07 -17.95
C LYS A 205 -14.58 7.72 -18.82
N VAL A 206 -14.02 6.55 -18.58
CA VAL A 206 -12.77 6.11 -19.20
C VAL A 206 -12.95 4.77 -19.88
N SER A 207 -12.67 4.72 -21.18
CA SER A 207 -12.62 3.49 -21.96
C SER A 207 -11.33 2.69 -21.67
N LYS A 208 -11.27 1.49 -22.23
CA LYS A 208 -10.18 0.52 -22.05
C LYS A 208 -8.78 1.15 -22.16
N ASN A 209 -7.87 0.77 -21.27
CA ASN A 209 -6.44 1.14 -21.25
C ASN A 209 -6.16 2.65 -21.07
N ASN A 210 -7.10 3.44 -20.59
CA ASN A 210 -6.94 4.88 -20.40
C ASN A 210 -6.97 5.26 -18.90
N ILE A 211 -6.67 6.53 -18.61
CA ILE A 211 -6.55 7.04 -17.24
C ILE A 211 -7.50 8.22 -17.04
N ALA A 212 -8.29 8.21 -15.97
CA ALA A 212 -9.16 9.34 -15.67
C ALA A 212 -8.36 10.54 -15.12
N ILE A 213 -7.56 10.31 -14.06
CA ILE A 213 -6.74 11.35 -13.42
C ILE A 213 -5.31 10.84 -13.25
N LEU A 214 -4.36 11.59 -13.79
CA LEU A 214 -2.93 11.37 -13.61
C LEU A 214 -2.31 12.64 -13.01
N GLY A 215 -1.82 12.57 -11.77
CA GLY A 215 -1.31 13.78 -11.15
C GLY A 215 -0.72 13.57 -9.76
N THR A 216 -0.78 14.62 -8.98
CA THR A 216 -0.18 14.69 -7.66
C THR A 216 -1.25 14.59 -6.57
N SER A 217 -1.67 15.71 -5.98
CA SER A 217 -2.76 15.67 -5.00
C SER A 217 -4.13 15.66 -5.70
N VAL A 218 -5.03 14.79 -5.24
CA VAL A 218 -6.36 14.61 -5.83
C VAL A 218 -7.43 14.62 -4.75
N ASP A 219 -8.45 15.47 -4.91
CA ASP A 219 -9.71 15.38 -4.16
C ASP A 219 -10.81 14.90 -5.11
N ASN A 220 -11.30 13.69 -4.92
CA ASN A 220 -12.42 13.18 -5.70
C ASN A 220 -13.73 13.27 -4.90
N GLN A 221 -14.63 14.10 -5.39
CA GLN A 221 -16.00 14.29 -4.90
C GLN A 221 -17.03 13.83 -5.93
N GLY A 222 -16.65 13.78 -7.20
CA GLY A 222 -17.47 13.37 -8.33
C GLY A 222 -17.24 11.92 -8.75
N ASN A 223 -17.99 11.47 -9.74
CA ASN A 223 -17.96 10.07 -10.16
C ASN A 223 -16.83 9.78 -11.14
N ILE A 224 -16.25 8.59 -11.03
CA ILE A 224 -15.29 8.07 -11.99
C ILE A 224 -15.71 6.65 -12.39
N GLU A 225 -15.95 6.42 -13.68
CA GLU A 225 -16.25 5.12 -14.27
C GLU A 225 -15.10 4.69 -15.17
N VAL A 226 -14.56 3.50 -14.93
CA VAL A 226 -13.39 2.98 -15.64
C VAL A 226 -13.68 1.63 -16.25
N ASP A 227 -13.37 1.49 -17.52
CA ASP A 227 -13.49 0.24 -18.28
C ASP A 227 -12.18 -0.60 -18.19
N THR A 228 -12.22 -1.79 -18.73
CA THR A 228 -11.16 -2.83 -18.68
C THR A 228 -9.75 -2.26 -18.83
N ALA A 229 -8.85 -2.67 -17.94
CA ALA A 229 -7.44 -2.25 -17.89
C ALA A 229 -7.21 -0.73 -17.77
N GLY A 230 -8.27 0.05 -17.55
CA GLY A 230 -8.15 1.48 -17.27
C GLY A 230 -7.79 1.75 -15.80
N THR A 231 -7.49 3.02 -15.51
CA THR A 231 -7.14 3.49 -14.17
C THR A 231 -7.95 4.72 -13.81
N ALA A 232 -8.59 4.72 -12.62
CA ALA A 232 -9.34 5.89 -12.19
C ALA A 232 -8.41 7.01 -11.74
N ILE A 233 -7.54 6.78 -10.77
CA ILE A 233 -6.60 7.78 -10.27
C ILE A 233 -5.20 7.18 -10.22
N TYR A 234 -4.25 7.84 -10.86
CA TYR A 234 -2.84 7.57 -10.72
C TYR A 234 -2.15 8.77 -10.07
N SER A 235 -1.62 8.57 -8.87
CA SER A 235 -0.95 9.64 -8.13
C SER A 235 0.53 9.30 -7.90
N ASN A 236 1.41 10.26 -8.20
CA ASN A 236 2.86 10.13 -8.05
C ASN A 236 3.44 10.96 -6.89
N SER A 237 2.63 11.78 -6.22
CA SER A 237 3.01 12.48 -4.98
C SER A 237 1.77 13.07 -4.28
N GLY A 238 1.93 13.63 -3.08
CA GLY A 238 0.89 14.37 -2.38
C GLY A 238 -0.20 13.52 -1.74
N ILE A 239 -1.40 14.05 -1.65
CA ILE A 239 -2.52 13.45 -0.92
C ILE A 239 -3.66 13.12 -1.88
N VAL A 240 -4.20 11.92 -1.79
CA VAL A 240 -5.41 11.50 -2.50
C VAL A 240 -6.56 11.39 -1.50
N ASN A 241 -7.61 12.18 -1.67
CA ASN A 241 -8.82 12.13 -0.87
C ASN A 241 -9.99 11.63 -1.72
N LEU A 242 -10.59 10.51 -1.33
CA LEU A 242 -11.85 10.01 -1.87
C LEU A 242 -12.96 10.39 -0.91
N GLN A 243 -13.77 11.41 -1.27
CA GLN A 243 -14.72 12.04 -0.35
C GLN A 243 -16.16 11.54 -0.54
N SER A 244 -16.78 11.79 -1.69
CA SER A 244 -18.22 11.50 -1.89
C SER A 244 -18.55 10.87 -3.23
N GLY A 245 -17.70 10.99 -4.24
CA GLY A 245 -17.96 10.46 -5.57
C GLY A 245 -17.76 8.95 -5.66
N ASP A 246 -18.57 8.31 -6.46
CA ASP A 246 -18.49 6.88 -6.70
C ASP A 246 -17.34 6.55 -7.70
N ILE A 247 -16.61 5.49 -7.40
CA ILE A 247 -15.65 4.90 -8.34
C ILE A 247 -16.20 3.56 -8.81
N THR A 248 -16.49 3.45 -10.10
CA THR A 248 -16.97 2.21 -10.72
C THR A 248 -15.89 1.61 -11.59
N LEU A 249 -15.44 0.41 -11.23
CA LEU A 249 -14.46 -0.39 -11.96
C LEU A 249 -15.20 -1.49 -12.71
N LYS A 250 -15.35 -1.33 -14.02
CA LYS A 250 -15.93 -2.36 -14.88
C LYS A 250 -14.92 -3.44 -15.18
N GLY A 251 -15.36 -4.67 -15.18
CA GLY A 251 -14.53 -5.86 -15.15
C GLY A 251 -13.32 -5.86 -16.07
N GLY A 252 -12.24 -6.41 -15.54
CA GLY A 252 -11.01 -6.68 -16.24
C GLY A 252 -10.90 -8.10 -16.76
N SER A 253 -9.68 -8.54 -16.97
CA SER A 253 -9.32 -9.93 -17.23
C SER A 253 -7.92 -10.18 -16.67
N GLN A 254 -7.52 -11.43 -16.62
CA GLN A 254 -6.15 -11.77 -16.17
C GLN A 254 -5.11 -10.99 -16.99
N ASN A 255 -4.19 -10.32 -16.33
CA ASN A 255 -3.16 -9.41 -16.87
C ASN A 255 -3.70 -8.11 -17.52
N ASN A 256 -4.99 -7.82 -17.38
CA ASN A 256 -5.64 -6.58 -17.84
C ASN A 256 -6.67 -6.15 -16.79
N GLU A 257 -6.25 -6.07 -15.55
CA GLU A 257 -7.09 -5.70 -14.42
C GLU A 257 -7.46 -4.21 -14.48
N THR A 258 -8.68 -3.89 -14.09
CA THR A 258 -9.12 -2.50 -13.93
C THR A 258 -8.66 -1.96 -12.58
N LYS A 259 -8.11 -0.75 -12.56
CA LYS A 259 -7.47 -0.18 -11.37
C LYS A 259 -8.24 1.04 -10.86
N GLY A 260 -8.46 1.08 -9.56
CA GLY A 260 -9.06 2.25 -8.90
C GLY A 260 -8.00 3.33 -8.65
N VAL A 261 -7.30 3.27 -7.52
CA VAL A 261 -6.28 4.24 -7.16
C VAL A 261 -4.90 3.59 -7.17
N ILE A 262 -3.96 4.20 -7.86
CA ILE A 262 -2.54 3.83 -7.82
C ILE A 262 -1.76 4.92 -7.10
N LEU A 263 -1.04 4.54 -6.06
CA LEU A 263 -0.07 5.38 -5.36
C LEU A 263 1.34 4.93 -5.77
N ASN A 264 2.07 5.76 -6.49
CA ASN A 264 3.42 5.44 -6.98
C ASN A 264 4.52 6.33 -6.40
N GLY A 265 4.15 7.34 -5.65
CA GLY A 265 5.09 8.28 -5.05
C GLY A 265 5.58 7.85 -3.67
N THR A 266 6.38 8.72 -3.05
CA THR A 266 6.95 8.50 -1.72
C THR A 266 6.20 9.32 -0.68
N ASN A 267 5.93 8.73 0.49
CA ASN A 267 5.26 9.38 1.63
C ASN A 267 3.90 10.01 1.27
N GLN A 268 3.18 9.37 0.37
CA GLN A 268 1.83 9.78 0.02
C GLN A 268 0.82 9.37 1.09
N THR A 269 -0.29 10.07 1.14
CA THR A 269 -1.43 9.68 1.97
C THR A 269 -2.66 9.50 1.09
N LEU A 270 -3.33 8.36 1.22
CA LEU A 270 -4.67 8.16 0.69
C LEU A 270 -5.66 8.16 1.84
N ASN A 271 -6.68 9.02 1.75
CA ASN A 271 -7.81 9.06 2.67
C ASN A 271 -9.09 8.74 1.91
N ARG A 272 -9.70 7.61 2.20
CA ARG A 272 -11.06 7.32 1.76
C ARG A 272 -11.99 7.57 2.96
N VAL A 273 -12.93 8.49 2.80
CA VAL A 273 -13.91 8.85 3.84
C VAL A 273 -15.36 8.67 3.39
N GLY A 274 -15.59 8.52 2.07
CA GLY A 274 -16.93 8.35 1.49
C GLY A 274 -16.86 7.84 0.06
N GLY A 275 -18.00 7.93 -0.64
CA GLY A 275 -18.18 7.39 -1.98
C GLY A 275 -18.28 5.86 -2.02
N ASN A 276 -19.03 5.34 -2.97
CA ASN A 276 -19.10 3.90 -3.19
C ASN A 276 -17.97 3.45 -4.11
N ILE A 277 -17.44 2.27 -3.85
CA ILE A 277 -16.54 1.60 -4.77
C ILE A 277 -17.28 0.38 -5.32
N ASN A 278 -17.68 0.46 -6.58
CA ASN A 278 -18.36 -0.60 -7.30
C ASN A 278 -17.32 -1.33 -8.14
N SER A 279 -16.98 -2.56 -7.75
CA SER A 279 -15.97 -3.35 -8.46
C SER A 279 -16.60 -4.58 -9.11
N GLU A 280 -16.20 -4.86 -10.34
CA GLU A 280 -16.50 -6.11 -11.04
C GLU A 280 -15.27 -7.03 -11.04
N ASP A 281 -15.34 -8.17 -11.73
CA ASP A 281 -14.26 -9.16 -11.78
C ASP A 281 -12.91 -8.54 -12.23
N TYR A 282 -11.81 -9.04 -11.70
CA TYR A 282 -10.46 -8.55 -12.00
C TYR A 282 -10.26 -7.06 -11.73
N SER A 283 -10.74 -6.59 -10.59
CA SER A 283 -10.56 -5.20 -10.14
C SER A 283 -9.49 -5.12 -9.06
N HIS A 284 -8.52 -4.24 -9.23
CA HIS A 284 -7.56 -3.86 -8.20
C HIS A 284 -7.94 -2.46 -7.70
N VAL A 285 -8.57 -2.38 -6.53
CA VAL A 285 -9.20 -1.13 -6.08
C VAL A 285 -8.17 -0.11 -5.63
N ILE A 286 -7.22 -0.49 -4.79
CA ILE A 286 -6.12 0.37 -4.33
C ILE A 286 -4.81 -0.38 -4.51
N VAL A 287 -3.88 0.24 -5.21
CA VAL A 287 -2.57 -0.32 -5.53
C VAL A 287 -1.49 0.64 -5.06
N ASN A 288 -0.71 0.25 -4.07
CA ASN A 288 0.44 1.00 -3.61
C ASN A 288 1.73 0.35 -4.10
N THR A 289 2.45 1.05 -4.96
CA THR A 289 3.78 0.67 -5.47
C THR A 289 4.86 1.66 -5.05
N GLY A 290 4.44 2.77 -4.44
CA GLY A 290 5.34 3.77 -3.88
C GLY A 290 5.83 3.41 -2.47
N SER A 291 6.67 4.26 -1.88
CA SER A 291 7.33 3.98 -0.61
C SER A 291 6.88 4.90 0.53
N GLY A 292 6.74 4.34 1.73
CA GLY A 292 6.38 5.08 2.94
C GLY A 292 4.94 5.61 2.96
N ASN A 293 4.06 5.08 2.11
CA ASN A 293 2.71 5.58 1.94
C ASN A 293 1.78 5.14 3.07
N THR A 294 0.85 6.02 3.43
CA THR A 294 -0.20 5.74 4.42
C THR A 294 -1.57 5.67 3.73
N ILE A 295 -2.32 4.61 3.97
CA ILE A 295 -3.63 4.35 3.37
C ILE A 295 -4.65 4.25 4.49
N ASN A 296 -5.52 5.26 4.60
CA ASN A 296 -6.60 5.36 5.57
C ASN A 296 -7.94 5.08 4.89
N LEU A 297 -8.60 4.01 5.28
CA LEU A 297 -9.83 3.52 4.64
C LEU A 297 -11.00 3.60 5.61
N ALA A 298 -12.00 4.38 5.25
CA ALA A 298 -13.28 4.50 5.95
C ALA A 298 -14.40 4.70 4.91
N GLY A 299 -15.64 4.83 5.37
CA GLY A 299 -16.80 5.07 4.51
C GLY A 299 -17.63 3.81 4.26
N SER A 300 -18.32 3.75 3.12
CA SER A 300 -19.23 2.66 2.75
C SER A 300 -18.50 1.33 2.54
N ASP A 301 -19.23 0.24 2.74
CA ASP A 301 -18.78 -1.12 2.49
C ASP A 301 -18.30 -1.31 1.04
N VAL A 302 -17.37 -2.22 0.84
CA VAL A 302 -16.87 -2.58 -0.49
C VAL A 302 -17.17 -4.04 -0.78
N VAL A 303 -17.76 -4.28 -1.96
CA VAL A 303 -18.04 -5.62 -2.46
C VAL A 303 -17.06 -5.96 -3.57
N LEU A 304 -16.28 -7.03 -3.38
CA LEU A 304 -15.37 -7.57 -4.38
C LEU A 304 -16.02 -8.72 -5.15
N LYS A 305 -15.87 -8.71 -6.46
CA LYS A 305 -16.21 -9.81 -7.35
C LYS A 305 -15.02 -10.76 -7.52
N ASN A 306 -15.03 -11.64 -8.52
CA ASN A 306 -13.97 -12.64 -8.71
C ASN A 306 -12.60 -12.03 -9.08
N ASN A 307 -11.52 -12.66 -8.65
CA ASN A 307 -10.14 -12.31 -9.00
C ASN A 307 -9.80 -10.85 -8.73
N SER A 308 -10.30 -10.30 -7.64
CA SER A 308 -10.17 -8.89 -7.30
C SER A 308 -9.36 -8.68 -6.02
N ILE A 309 -8.73 -7.51 -5.92
CA ILE A 309 -7.94 -7.09 -4.77
C ILE A 309 -8.46 -5.76 -4.27
N TYR A 310 -8.78 -5.68 -2.97
CA TYR A 310 -9.17 -4.40 -2.39
C TYR A 310 -7.98 -3.48 -2.20
N THR A 311 -6.97 -3.92 -1.47
CA THR A 311 -5.77 -3.10 -1.24
C THR A 311 -4.51 -3.95 -1.40
N TYR A 312 -3.63 -3.50 -2.26
CA TYR A 312 -2.31 -4.08 -2.48
C TYR A 312 -1.22 -3.10 -2.09
N SER A 313 -0.19 -3.56 -1.36
CA SER A 313 1.01 -2.78 -1.11
C SER A 313 2.25 -3.67 -1.12
N ASN A 314 3.24 -3.33 -1.93
CA ASN A 314 4.52 -4.04 -1.98
C ASN A 314 5.64 -3.37 -1.16
N ASP A 315 5.33 -2.29 -0.47
CA ASP A 315 6.32 -1.53 0.31
C ASP A 315 6.26 -1.87 1.80
N VAL A 316 7.41 -2.22 2.36
CA VAL A 316 7.56 -2.60 3.79
C VAL A 316 7.30 -1.43 4.75
N ASN A 317 7.49 -0.18 4.30
CA ASN A 317 7.29 1.00 5.12
C ASN A 317 5.87 1.58 5.00
N SER A 318 5.02 0.98 4.17
CA SER A 318 3.63 1.41 4.03
C SER A 318 2.79 1.04 5.25
N LYS A 319 1.71 1.81 5.46
CA LYS A 319 0.74 1.60 6.54
C LYS A 319 -0.67 1.59 5.97
N ILE A 320 -1.45 0.57 6.31
CA ILE A 320 -2.84 0.43 5.91
C ILE A 320 -3.72 0.35 7.16
N TYR A 321 -4.65 1.29 7.30
CA TYR A 321 -5.65 1.33 8.37
C TYR A 321 -7.03 1.14 7.76
N ASN A 322 -7.64 -0.03 7.98
CA ASN A 322 -8.93 -0.37 7.38
C ASN A 322 -10.08 -0.31 8.39
N ASN A 323 -11.01 0.62 8.14
CA ASN A 323 -12.32 0.73 8.81
C ASN A 323 -13.49 0.48 7.85
N VAL A 324 -13.25 -0.19 6.71
CA VAL A 324 -14.25 -0.51 5.69
C VAL A 324 -14.61 -1.99 5.76
N ASN A 325 -15.88 -2.31 5.87
CA ASN A 325 -16.33 -3.69 5.75
C ASN A 325 -16.11 -4.19 4.31
N LEU A 326 -15.49 -5.35 4.20
CA LEU A 326 -15.26 -6.02 2.91
C LEU A 326 -16.18 -7.22 2.80
N LYS A 327 -16.83 -7.35 1.65
CA LYS A 327 -17.65 -8.52 1.31
C LYS A 327 -17.20 -9.07 -0.02
N PHE A 328 -16.97 -10.36 -0.06
CA PHE A 328 -16.66 -11.08 -1.30
C PHE A 328 -17.96 -11.69 -1.83
N ASP A 329 -18.31 -11.35 -3.07
CA ASP A 329 -19.59 -11.75 -3.69
C ASP A 329 -19.39 -12.40 -5.08
N GLY A 330 -18.24 -13.03 -5.31
CA GLY A 330 -17.95 -13.79 -6.52
C GLY A 330 -18.37 -15.25 -6.40
N THR A 331 -18.79 -15.85 -7.51
CA THR A 331 -19.10 -17.30 -7.58
C THR A 331 -17.86 -18.17 -7.63
N ARG A 332 -16.76 -17.66 -8.20
CA ARG A 332 -15.46 -18.35 -8.26
C ARG A 332 -14.59 -17.99 -7.07
N GLY A 333 -14.48 -16.73 -6.74
CA GLY A 333 -13.63 -16.21 -5.67
C GLY A 333 -12.24 -15.81 -6.12
N GLU A 334 -11.18 -16.36 -5.51
CA GLU A 334 -9.76 -16.03 -5.73
C GLU A 334 -9.50 -14.54 -5.48
N ASN A 335 -10.10 -13.99 -4.42
CA ASN A 335 -10.00 -12.59 -4.06
C ASN A 335 -9.03 -12.37 -2.88
N LEU A 336 -8.43 -11.19 -2.86
CA LEU A 336 -7.65 -10.72 -1.74
C LEU A 336 -8.28 -9.44 -1.16
N GLY A 337 -8.56 -9.44 0.13
CA GLY A 337 -8.97 -8.23 0.81
C GLY A 337 -7.81 -7.25 0.92
N ILE A 338 -6.88 -7.51 1.82
CA ILE A 338 -5.68 -6.70 2.00
C ILE A 338 -4.45 -7.58 1.77
N TYR A 339 -3.63 -7.21 0.81
CA TYR A 339 -2.39 -7.90 0.49
C TYR A 339 -1.20 -6.94 0.64
N SER A 340 -0.38 -7.13 1.66
CA SER A 340 0.60 -6.12 2.04
C SER A 340 1.93 -6.68 2.50
N ASN A 341 3.00 -5.97 2.13
CA ASN A 341 4.33 -6.08 2.72
C ASN A 341 4.51 -5.14 3.93
N GLY A 342 3.70 -4.08 4.01
CA GLY A 342 3.73 -3.09 5.09
C GLY A 342 2.82 -3.43 6.28
N LEU A 343 2.75 -2.51 7.23
CA LEU A 343 1.88 -2.62 8.40
C LEU A 343 0.41 -2.60 7.98
N VAL A 344 -0.39 -3.49 8.56
CA VAL A 344 -1.85 -3.52 8.37
C VAL A 344 -2.55 -3.56 9.71
N GLU A 345 -3.52 -2.67 9.90
CA GLU A 345 -4.47 -2.71 11.01
C GLU A 345 -5.90 -2.74 10.46
N ASN A 346 -6.59 -3.84 10.70
CA ASN A 346 -7.99 -4.01 10.32
C ASN A 346 -8.90 -3.89 11.53
N TYR A 347 -9.83 -2.95 11.48
CA TYR A 347 -10.84 -2.69 12.52
C TYR A 347 -12.25 -3.10 12.09
N ALA A 348 -12.44 -3.37 10.81
CA ALA A 348 -13.74 -3.65 10.20
C ALA A 348 -13.98 -5.14 9.96
N ASN A 349 -15.17 -5.47 9.47
CA ASN A 349 -15.54 -6.85 9.17
C ASN A 349 -15.10 -7.24 7.75
N ILE A 350 -14.68 -8.49 7.59
CA ILE A 350 -14.34 -9.09 6.30
C ILE A 350 -15.16 -10.37 6.14
N ASP A 351 -16.02 -10.41 5.13
CA ASP A 351 -16.92 -11.53 4.83
C ASP A 351 -16.44 -12.29 3.58
N LEU A 352 -15.90 -13.49 3.81
CA LEU A 352 -15.41 -14.43 2.78
C LEU A 352 -16.39 -15.60 2.55
N THR A 353 -17.67 -15.42 2.82
CA THR A 353 -18.62 -16.53 2.80
C THR A 353 -18.98 -17.02 1.40
N LYS A 354 -18.69 -16.26 0.35
CA LYS A 354 -18.95 -16.62 -1.04
C LYS A 354 -17.68 -16.80 -1.85
N GLY A 355 -17.70 -17.76 -2.77
CA GLY A 355 -16.57 -18.14 -3.61
C GLY A 355 -15.50 -18.94 -2.85
N TYR A 356 -14.44 -19.30 -3.54
CA TYR A 356 -13.36 -20.16 -3.05
C TYR A 356 -12.00 -19.49 -3.29
N GLY A 357 -10.96 -19.90 -2.58
CA GLY A 357 -9.63 -19.34 -2.74
C GLY A 357 -9.50 -17.88 -2.29
N ASN A 358 -10.39 -17.40 -1.43
CA ASN A 358 -10.36 -16.04 -0.93
C ASN A 358 -9.48 -15.92 0.31
N ILE A 359 -8.74 -14.82 0.41
CA ILE A 359 -7.95 -14.49 1.60
C ILE A 359 -8.34 -13.09 2.09
N GLY A 360 -8.73 -13.01 3.36
CA GLY A 360 -9.14 -11.72 3.95
C GLY A 360 -7.97 -10.75 4.07
N ILE A 361 -6.91 -11.17 4.75
CA ILE A 361 -5.69 -10.37 4.93
C ILE A 361 -4.48 -11.26 4.64
N TYR A 362 -3.58 -10.81 3.80
CA TYR A 362 -2.34 -11.50 3.49
C TYR A 362 -1.12 -10.62 3.72
N SER A 363 -0.27 -11.02 4.68
CA SER A 363 0.97 -10.33 5.01
C SER A 363 2.18 -11.13 4.53
N TYR A 364 3.07 -10.47 3.79
CA TYR A 364 4.36 -11.04 3.40
C TYR A 364 5.54 -10.14 3.80
N GLY A 365 5.38 -9.40 4.89
CA GLY A 365 6.38 -8.49 5.41
C GLY A 365 6.11 -8.10 6.87
N GLN A 366 5.66 -6.90 7.08
CA GLN A 366 5.33 -6.37 8.39
C GLN A 366 4.08 -7.03 8.98
N LYS A 367 3.81 -6.72 10.23
CA LYS A 367 2.67 -7.26 10.97
C LYS A 367 1.33 -6.79 10.40
N ALA A 368 0.44 -7.75 10.15
CA ALA A 368 -0.96 -7.48 9.90
C ALA A 368 -1.81 -7.89 11.12
N LYS A 369 -2.57 -6.95 11.67
CA LYS A 369 -3.41 -7.15 12.86
C LYS A 369 -4.89 -7.00 12.50
N ASN A 370 -5.69 -7.95 12.95
CA ASN A 370 -7.15 -7.89 12.89
C ASN A 370 -7.73 -7.68 14.30
N THR A 371 -8.56 -6.66 14.45
CA THR A 371 -9.40 -6.44 15.66
C THR A 371 -10.90 -6.52 15.34
N GLY A 372 -11.27 -6.58 14.07
CA GLY A 372 -12.64 -6.77 13.60
C GLY A 372 -13.08 -8.24 13.55
N ILE A 373 -14.12 -8.51 12.79
CA ILE A 373 -14.63 -9.86 12.57
C ILE A 373 -14.30 -10.32 11.16
N ILE A 374 -13.70 -11.49 11.02
CA ILE A 374 -13.49 -12.14 9.73
C ILE A 374 -14.37 -13.39 9.70
N THR A 375 -15.23 -13.52 8.68
CA THR A 375 -16.07 -14.70 8.47
C THR A 375 -15.59 -15.47 7.24
N VAL A 376 -15.17 -16.70 7.45
CA VAL A 376 -14.54 -17.55 6.42
C VAL A 376 -15.56 -18.56 5.91
N GLY A 377 -15.79 -18.56 4.60
CA GLY A 377 -16.68 -19.49 3.90
C GLY A 377 -16.06 -20.84 3.58
N ALA A 378 -16.80 -21.64 2.81
CA ALA A 378 -16.35 -22.96 2.40
C ALA A 378 -15.17 -22.89 1.43
N SER A 379 -14.26 -23.86 1.51
CA SER A 379 -13.16 -24.07 0.59
C SER A 379 -13.50 -25.11 -0.47
N ASP A 380 -12.96 -24.99 -1.66
CA ASP A 380 -12.92 -26.05 -2.66
C ASP A 380 -11.60 -26.83 -2.52
N THR A 381 -11.61 -27.78 -1.62
CA THR A 381 -10.41 -28.56 -1.27
C THR A 381 -9.99 -29.52 -2.39
N ALA A 382 -10.88 -29.83 -3.34
CA ALA A 382 -10.54 -30.68 -4.50
C ALA A 382 -9.66 -29.94 -5.52
N ASN A 383 -9.72 -28.60 -5.55
CA ASN A 383 -8.93 -27.73 -6.43
C ASN A 383 -7.93 -26.89 -5.67
N ASP A 384 -7.66 -27.19 -4.40
CA ASP A 384 -6.75 -26.44 -3.50
C ASP A 384 -7.11 -24.94 -3.34
N LEU A 385 -8.38 -24.58 -3.52
CA LEU A 385 -8.89 -23.22 -3.37
C LEU A 385 -9.44 -23.01 -1.95
N TYR A 386 -8.55 -22.76 -1.02
CA TYR A 386 -8.91 -22.57 0.40
C TYR A 386 -9.34 -21.12 0.68
N ASN A 387 -10.45 -20.97 1.39
CA ASN A 387 -10.80 -19.68 2.03
C ASN A 387 -10.07 -19.55 3.34
N ILE A 388 -9.33 -18.46 3.49
CA ILE A 388 -8.43 -18.20 4.62
C ILE A 388 -8.73 -16.83 5.21
N GLY A 389 -8.93 -16.78 6.53
CA GLY A 389 -9.16 -15.50 7.21
C GLY A 389 -7.95 -14.59 7.11
N MET A 390 -6.79 -15.03 7.60
CA MET A 390 -5.53 -14.32 7.46
C MET A 390 -4.40 -15.28 7.08
N ALA A 391 -3.51 -14.83 6.20
CA ALA A 391 -2.36 -15.60 5.74
C ALA A 391 -1.05 -14.83 5.93
N SER A 392 0.06 -15.52 6.19
CA SER A 392 1.40 -14.94 6.24
C SER A 392 2.47 -15.83 5.64
N GLY A 393 3.46 -15.19 5.01
CA GLY A 393 4.61 -15.85 4.40
C GLY A 393 4.29 -16.49 3.04
N PHE A 394 5.28 -17.10 2.40
CA PHE A 394 5.14 -17.83 1.14
C PHE A 394 5.80 -19.19 1.22
N THR A 395 5.20 -20.18 0.56
CA THR A 395 5.83 -21.47 0.35
C THR A 395 6.97 -21.38 -0.67
N SER A 396 7.97 -22.20 -0.48
CA SER A 396 9.07 -22.34 -1.44
C SER A 396 8.48 -22.79 -2.82
N GLY A 397 8.63 -21.98 -3.84
CA GLY A 397 8.10 -22.25 -5.18
C GLY A 397 6.89 -21.40 -5.60
N HIS A 398 6.28 -20.66 -4.70
CA HIS A 398 5.17 -19.74 -4.98
C HIS A 398 5.58 -18.31 -4.63
N SER A 399 6.50 -17.74 -5.39
CA SER A 399 6.77 -16.31 -5.33
C SER A 399 5.75 -15.57 -6.18
N PRO A 400 5.13 -14.47 -5.70
CA PRO A 400 4.34 -13.58 -6.55
C PRO A 400 5.18 -12.86 -7.60
N ARG A 401 6.50 -12.99 -7.50
CA ARG A 401 7.45 -12.51 -8.50
C ARG A 401 7.83 -13.65 -9.41
N ASP A 402 7.07 -13.77 -10.49
CA ASP A 402 7.44 -14.46 -11.72
C ASP A 402 8.00 -15.88 -11.59
N ALA A 403 7.31 -16.85 -12.12
CA ALA A 403 7.77 -18.24 -12.34
C ALA A 403 9.07 -18.34 -13.20
N LYS A 404 9.62 -17.21 -13.62
CA LYS A 404 10.91 -17.10 -14.35
C LYS A 404 12.09 -16.76 -13.46
N ASP A 405 11.87 -16.36 -12.21
CA ASP A 405 12.97 -16.14 -11.27
C ASP A 405 13.49 -17.47 -10.75
N THR A 406 14.41 -18.09 -11.49
CA THR A 406 15.23 -19.21 -11.03
C THR A 406 16.24 -18.82 -9.97
N VAL A 407 16.33 -17.54 -9.61
CA VAL A 407 17.12 -17.04 -8.49
C VAL A 407 16.31 -17.30 -7.23
N ILE A 408 16.93 -17.92 -6.23
CA ILE A 408 16.37 -18.13 -4.89
C ILE A 408 15.80 -16.79 -4.39
N THR A 409 14.52 -16.59 -4.63
CA THR A 409 13.82 -15.40 -4.21
C THR A 409 13.83 -15.37 -2.69
N PRO A 410 14.12 -14.23 -2.05
CA PRO A 410 14.07 -14.15 -0.60
C PRO A 410 12.70 -14.64 -0.15
N ARG A 411 12.71 -15.57 0.79
CA ARG A 411 11.48 -16.03 1.44
C ARG A 411 10.81 -14.82 2.05
N TYR A 412 9.63 -14.50 1.57
CA TYR A 412 8.84 -13.47 2.19
C TYR A 412 8.31 -14.02 3.51
N ILE A 413 8.67 -13.35 4.59
CA ILE A 413 8.22 -13.68 5.94
C ILE A 413 7.13 -12.69 6.27
N GLY A 414 6.02 -13.17 6.83
CA GLY A 414 4.95 -12.30 7.30
C GLY A 414 4.60 -12.59 8.76
N GLU A 415 4.03 -11.61 9.43
CA GLU A 415 3.42 -11.78 10.74
C GLU A 415 1.94 -11.41 10.67
N ILE A 416 1.07 -12.29 11.14
CA ILE A 416 -0.36 -12.02 11.30
C ILE A 416 -0.76 -12.17 12.77
N GLU A 417 -1.66 -11.27 13.21
CA GLU A 417 -2.26 -11.32 14.55
C GLU A 417 -3.77 -11.17 14.46
N ASN A 418 -4.50 -12.17 14.94
CA ASN A 418 -5.92 -12.04 15.24
C ASN A 418 -6.10 -11.62 16.70
N ALA A 419 -6.50 -10.37 16.94
CA ALA A 419 -6.94 -9.87 18.25
C ALA A 419 -8.46 -9.69 18.33
N GLY A 420 -9.17 -9.85 17.20
CA GLY A 420 -10.63 -9.84 17.08
C GLY A 420 -11.22 -11.25 17.07
N THR A 421 -12.18 -11.46 16.17
CA THR A 421 -12.84 -12.76 16.02
C THR A 421 -12.72 -13.25 14.58
N ILE A 422 -12.36 -14.52 14.42
CA ILE A 422 -12.45 -15.20 13.13
C ILE A 422 -13.49 -16.32 13.27
N ASN A 423 -14.58 -16.24 12.51
CA ASN A 423 -15.60 -17.29 12.41
C ASN A 423 -15.31 -18.13 11.15
N VAL A 424 -15.04 -19.41 11.31
CA VAL A 424 -14.84 -20.33 10.19
C VAL A 424 -16.15 -21.10 9.98
N ASP A 425 -17.01 -20.52 9.15
CA ASP A 425 -18.39 -20.97 8.94
C ASP A 425 -18.54 -21.96 7.78
N GLY A 426 -17.54 -22.03 6.92
CA GLY A 426 -17.58 -22.90 5.76
C GLY A 426 -16.71 -24.15 5.91
N LYS A 427 -17.17 -25.27 5.31
CA LYS A 427 -16.43 -26.53 5.30
C LYS A 427 -15.04 -26.34 4.70
N GLY A 428 -14.00 -26.89 5.34
CA GLY A 428 -12.61 -26.81 4.88
C GLY A 428 -11.98 -25.40 4.95
N GLY A 429 -12.66 -24.43 5.57
CA GLY A 429 -12.13 -23.08 5.78
C GLY A 429 -11.00 -23.07 6.81
N ILE A 430 -10.12 -22.09 6.70
CA ILE A 430 -8.94 -21.91 7.57
C ILE A 430 -9.00 -20.52 8.21
N GLY A 431 -8.85 -20.47 9.54
CA GLY A 431 -8.81 -19.20 10.28
C GLY A 431 -7.52 -18.42 10.00
N LEU A 432 -6.38 -18.97 10.40
CA LEU A 432 -5.04 -18.42 10.17
C LEU A 432 -4.18 -19.42 9.42
N PHE A 433 -3.41 -18.91 8.45
CA PHE A 433 -2.39 -19.70 7.75
C PHE A 433 -1.04 -19.00 7.82
N SER A 434 0.02 -19.74 8.16
CA SER A 434 1.37 -19.19 8.18
C SER A 434 2.37 -20.17 7.61
N THR A 435 3.23 -19.72 6.71
CA THR A 435 4.20 -20.60 6.06
C THR A 435 5.56 -19.93 5.92
N GLY A 436 6.60 -20.77 5.95
CA GLY A 436 7.98 -20.33 5.83
C GLY A 436 8.64 -20.02 7.17
N ARG A 437 9.92 -20.40 7.27
CA ARG A 437 10.72 -20.16 8.47
C ARG A 437 10.81 -18.67 8.78
N GLY A 438 10.40 -18.28 9.99
CA GLY A 438 10.35 -16.89 10.45
C GLY A 438 8.96 -16.24 10.32
N SER A 439 8.05 -16.82 9.55
CA SER A 439 6.66 -16.36 9.53
C SER A 439 5.94 -16.70 10.83
N VAL A 440 5.01 -15.83 11.24
CA VAL A 440 4.35 -15.92 12.54
C VAL A 440 2.84 -15.77 12.38
N ALA A 441 2.09 -16.67 13.01
CA ALA A 441 0.66 -16.53 13.25
C ALA A 441 0.42 -16.37 14.77
N ARG A 442 -0.24 -15.26 15.15
CA ARG A 442 -0.66 -15.00 16.53
C ARG A 442 -2.19 -14.98 16.63
N ASN A 443 -2.71 -15.69 17.59
CA ASN A 443 -4.09 -15.55 18.01
C ASN A 443 -4.13 -15.07 19.46
N THR A 444 -4.57 -13.83 19.67
CA THR A 444 -4.82 -13.23 20.99
C THR A 444 -6.32 -13.05 21.23
N GLY A 445 -7.14 -13.21 20.18
CA GLY A 445 -8.60 -13.12 20.20
C GLY A 445 -9.28 -14.49 20.11
N ASN A 446 -10.32 -14.57 19.31
CA ASN A 446 -11.13 -15.78 19.16
C ASN A 446 -11.08 -16.33 17.75
N ILE A 447 -10.97 -17.66 17.64
CA ILE A 447 -11.22 -18.41 16.41
C ILE A 447 -12.32 -19.41 16.69
N VAL A 448 -13.43 -19.30 15.97
CA VAL A 448 -14.63 -20.12 16.17
C VAL A 448 -14.87 -21.01 14.94
N LEU A 449 -14.82 -22.31 15.12
CA LEU A 449 -14.94 -23.31 14.08
C LEU A 449 -16.38 -23.83 14.03
N ASN A 450 -17.11 -23.44 12.99
CA ASN A 450 -18.56 -23.66 12.89
C ASN A 450 -18.95 -24.71 11.85
N ASN A 451 -17.99 -25.37 11.16
CA ASN A 451 -18.33 -26.36 10.16
C ASN A 451 -17.32 -27.53 10.18
N ASP A 452 -17.65 -28.58 9.43
CA ASP A 452 -16.82 -29.77 9.28
C ASP A 452 -15.50 -29.44 8.57
N ASP A 453 -14.47 -30.22 8.86
CA ASP A 453 -13.14 -30.15 8.27
C ASP A 453 -12.47 -28.77 8.37
N THR A 454 -12.94 -27.91 9.29
CA THR A 454 -12.38 -26.57 9.50
C THR A 454 -11.08 -26.62 10.29
N ILE A 455 -10.20 -25.67 10.00
CA ILE A 455 -8.91 -25.53 10.66
C ILE A 455 -8.81 -24.16 11.33
N GLY A 456 -8.44 -24.13 12.62
CA GLY A 456 -8.23 -22.88 13.32
C GLY A 456 -6.97 -22.16 12.86
N ILE A 457 -5.81 -22.82 13.01
CA ILE A 457 -4.52 -22.32 12.55
C ILE A 457 -3.77 -23.42 11.83
N TYR A 458 -3.30 -23.15 10.63
CA TYR A 458 -2.39 -24.00 9.89
C TYR A 458 -1.02 -23.34 9.74
N ALA A 459 0.03 -24.00 10.19
CA ALA A 459 1.40 -23.53 10.05
C ALA A 459 2.25 -24.57 9.32
N ASP A 460 3.09 -24.13 8.39
CA ASP A 460 3.95 -25.00 7.60
C ASP A 460 5.35 -24.42 7.37
N GLU A 461 6.25 -25.24 6.82
CA GLU A 461 7.62 -24.86 6.43
C GLU A 461 8.38 -24.08 7.51
N GLY A 462 8.22 -24.44 8.78
CA GLY A 462 8.96 -23.83 9.89
C GLY A 462 8.36 -22.54 10.44
N ALA A 463 7.12 -22.21 10.12
CA ALA A 463 6.39 -21.08 10.71
C ALA A 463 6.13 -21.30 12.21
N THR A 464 5.94 -20.21 12.95
CA THR A 464 5.69 -20.26 14.41
C THR A 464 4.29 -19.76 14.73
N VAL A 465 3.56 -20.53 15.54
CA VAL A 465 2.23 -20.18 16.05
C VAL A 465 2.32 -19.79 17.52
N TYR A 466 1.72 -18.65 17.86
CA TYR A 466 1.47 -18.23 19.23
C TYR A 466 -0.04 -18.13 19.45
N ASN A 467 -0.58 -18.93 20.36
CA ASN A 467 -1.96 -18.82 20.76
C ASN A 467 -2.05 -18.47 22.24
N SER A 468 -2.48 -17.25 22.56
CA SER A 468 -2.84 -16.82 23.91
C SER A 468 -4.35 -16.55 24.04
N GLY A 469 -5.08 -16.59 22.92
CA GLY A 469 -6.52 -16.46 22.86
C GLY A 469 -7.25 -17.80 22.91
N THR A 470 -8.41 -17.86 22.29
CA THR A 470 -9.25 -19.08 22.29
C THR A 470 -9.49 -19.57 20.86
N ILE A 471 -9.26 -20.84 20.63
CA ILE A 471 -9.69 -21.58 19.45
C ILE A 471 -10.73 -22.58 19.92
N ARG A 472 -11.94 -22.53 19.36
CA ARG A 472 -12.99 -23.43 19.81
C ARG A 472 -13.97 -23.78 18.68
N THR A 473 -14.65 -24.94 18.83
CA THR A 473 -15.85 -25.24 18.06
C THR A 473 -17.00 -24.31 18.51
N GLY A 474 -17.81 -23.87 17.55
CA GLY A 474 -18.96 -22.98 17.82
C GLY A 474 -20.29 -23.71 17.98
N ARG A 475 -20.37 -25.00 17.58
CA ARG A 475 -21.54 -25.84 17.69
C ARG A 475 -21.18 -27.30 17.89
N THR A 476 -22.12 -28.12 18.29
CA THR A 476 -21.98 -29.58 18.46
C THR A 476 -22.18 -30.32 17.13
N GLY A 477 -21.78 -31.61 17.12
CA GLY A 477 -22.03 -32.51 15.98
C GLY A 477 -21.12 -32.28 14.76
N LEU A 478 -20.03 -31.57 14.92
CA LEU A 478 -19.01 -31.32 13.90
C LEU A 478 -18.10 -32.55 13.72
N LYS A 479 -17.45 -32.64 12.55
CA LYS A 479 -16.50 -33.72 12.24
C LYS A 479 -15.24 -33.17 11.58
N GLY A 480 -14.09 -33.83 11.82
CA GLY A 480 -12.84 -33.53 11.15
C GLY A 480 -12.21 -32.17 11.52
N VAL A 481 -12.72 -31.51 12.55
CA VAL A 481 -12.24 -30.19 12.97
C VAL A 481 -10.83 -30.29 13.55
N GLN A 482 -9.98 -29.33 13.20
CA GLN A 482 -8.61 -29.25 13.68
C GLN A 482 -8.34 -27.87 14.30
N GLY A 483 -7.96 -27.86 15.57
CA GLY A 483 -7.64 -26.60 16.26
C GLY A 483 -6.39 -25.96 15.67
N VAL A 484 -5.28 -26.67 15.69
CA VAL A 484 -4.00 -26.23 15.09
C VAL A 484 -3.38 -27.38 14.30
N VAL A 485 -2.88 -27.11 13.11
CA VAL A 485 -2.11 -28.04 12.28
C VAL A 485 -0.68 -27.53 12.16
N LEU A 486 0.30 -28.38 12.43
CA LEU A 486 1.71 -28.03 12.35
C LEU A 486 2.42 -28.91 11.34
N GLY A 487 2.72 -28.35 10.18
CA GLY A 487 3.55 -28.97 9.15
C GLY A 487 5.04 -28.96 9.51
N VAL A 488 5.87 -29.35 8.55
CA VAL A 488 7.29 -29.62 8.76
C VAL A 488 8.03 -28.42 9.36
N GLY A 489 8.72 -28.67 10.48
CA GLY A 489 9.54 -27.66 11.18
C GLY A 489 8.78 -26.58 11.91
N SER A 490 7.43 -26.55 11.82
CA SER A 490 6.60 -25.54 12.47
C SER A 490 6.50 -25.75 13.97
N LYS A 491 6.24 -24.68 14.72
CA LYS A 491 6.21 -24.69 16.18
C LYS A 491 4.93 -24.05 16.73
N LEU A 492 4.41 -24.62 17.81
CA LEU A 492 3.29 -24.04 18.56
C LEU A 492 3.74 -23.65 19.98
N HIS A 493 3.46 -22.40 20.33
CA HIS A 493 3.45 -21.90 21.70
C HIS A 493 2.01 -21.59 22.12
N ASN A 494 1.36 -22.50 22.84
CA ASN A 494 0.00 -22.27 23.30
C ASN A 494 0.01 -21.91 24.80
N THR A 495 -0.44 -20.70 25.12
CA THR A 495 -0.71 -20.27 26.50
C THR A 495 -2.22 -20.05 26.73
N GLY A 496 -3.00 -20.09 25.64
CA GLY A 496 -4.44 -19.92 25.64
C GLY A 496 -5.20 -21.24 25.65
N ASN A 497 -6.40 -21.22 25.07
CA ASN A 497 -7.31 -22.34 25.06
C ASN A 497 -7.51 -22.88 23.65
N ILE A 498 -7.48 -24.21 23.51
CA ILE A 498 -7.92 -24.95 22.33
C ILE A 498 -9.00 -25.91 22.80
N ILE A 499 -10.26 -25.66 22.43
CA ILE A 499 -11.43 -26.40 22.91
C ILE A 499 -12.21 -26.94 21.72
N ILE A 500 -12.04 -28.22 21.43
CA ILE A 500 -12.63 -28.89 20.27
C ILE A 500 -13.65 -29.92 20.71
N ASP A 501 -14.92 -29.71 20.35
CA ASP A 501 -16.01 -30.66 20.54
C ASP A 501 -16.52 -31.11 19.18
N ALA A 502 -15.90 -32.16 18.63
CA ALA A 502 -16.21 -32.70 17.32
C ALA A 502 -15.68 -34.12 17.17
N ASP A 503 -16.31 -34.94 16.32
CA ASP A 503 -15.87 -36.29 16.02
C ASP A 503 -14.70 -36.33 15.02
N ASN A 504 -13.81 -37.30 15.13
CA ASN A 504 -12.63 -37.46 14.27
C ASN A 504 -11.81 -36.18 14.14
N ALA A 505 -11.68 -35.45 15.23
CA ALA A 505 -11.07 -34.14 15.32
C ALA A 505 -9.71 -34.20 16.02
N ALA A 506 -8.97 -33.11 15.96
CA ALA A 506 -7.73 -32.93 16.72
C ALA A 506 -7.66 -31.54 17.35
N GLY A 507 -7.20 -31.48 18.60
CA GLY A 507 -6.83 -30.20 19.21
C GLY A 507 -5.61 -29.62 18.51
N VAL A 508 -4.54 -30.40 18.41
CA VAL A 508 -3.34 -30.11 17.61
C VAL A 508 -3.01 -31.34 16.77
N LYS A 509 -2.80 -31.12 15.47
CA LYS A 509 -2.38 -32.18 14.53
C LYS A 509 -0.93 -31.93 14.09
N LEU A 510 -0.06 -32.88 14.37
CA LEU A 510 1.36 -32.81 14.01
C LEU A 510 1.60 -33.51 12.68
N LYS A 511 2.13 -32.76 11.72
CA LYS A 511 2.60 -33.22 10.40
C LYS A 511 4.08 -32.92 10.22
N GLY A 512 4.89 -33.21 11.25
CA GLY A 512 6.32 -32.89 11.30
C GLY A 512 6.66 -31.60 12.06
N GLY A 513 5.67 -30.94 12.67
CA GLY A 513 5.86 -29.83 13.58
C GLY A 513 6.02 -30.26 15.05
N THR A 514 6.26 -29.29 15.91
CA THR A 514 6.50 -29.51 17.36
C THR A 514 5.68 -28.54 18.21
N ILE A 515 5.32 -29.02 19.43
CA ILE A 515 4.70 -28.17 20.45
C ILE A 515 5.78 -27.84 21.48
N THR A 516 6.02 -26.56 21.72
CA THR A 516 6.98 -26.09 22.74
C THR A 516 6.30 -25.72 24.05
N LEU A 517 5.00 -25.34 23.98
CA LEU A 517 4.18 -25.08 25.14
C LEU A 517 2.74 -25.50 24.82
N GLU A 518 2.15 -26.37 25.64
CA GLU A 518 0.85 -26.98 25.35
C GLU A 518 -0.35 -26.08 25.75
N GLY A 519 -0.22 -25.35 26.88
CA GLY A 519 -1.35 -24.57 27.41
C GLY A 519 -2.56 -25.47 27.75
N ASN A 520 -3.77 -24.97 27.50
CA ASN A 520 -5.00 -25.71 27.76
C ASN A 520 -5.59 -26.28 26.46
N ILE A 521 -5.50 -27.59 26.27
CA ILE A 521 -6.05 -28.29 25.11
C ILE A 521 -7.09 -29.30 25.61
N ILE A 522 -8.36 -29.03 25.26
CA ILE A 522 -9.51 -29.88 25.61
C ILE A 522 -10.14 -30.35 24.31
N VAL A 523 -10.28 -31.66 24.17
CA VAL A 523 -10.92 -32.29 23.01
C VAL A 523 -11.92 -33.32 23.47
N THR A 524 -13.13 -33.22 22.94
CA THR A 524 -14.22 -34.17 23.13
C THR A 524 -14.73 -34.63 21.78
N GLY A 525 -15.40 -35.78 21.73
CA GLY A 525 -15.93 -36.37 20.51
C GLY A 525 -15.32 -37.72 20.17
N ALA A 526 -16.09 -38.54 19.45
CA ALA A 526 -15.66 -39.88 19.11
C ALA A 526 -14.52 -39.89 18.09
N GLY A 527 -13.49 -40.69 18.33
CA GLY A 527 -12.33 -40.81 17.43
C GLY A 527 -11.43 -39.57 17.39
N SER A 528 -11.56 -38.66 18.37
CA SER A 528 -10.82 -37.40 18.39
C SER A 528 -9.62 -37.49 19.33
N GLU A 529 -8.60 -36.69 19.03
CA GLU A 529 -7.31 -36.70 19.72
C GLU A 529 -6.95 -35.31 20.24
N ARG A 530 -6.43 -35.23 21.47
CA ARG A 530 -5.90 -33.98 22.04
C ARG A 530 -4.69 -33.51 21.20
N ILE A 531 -3.78 -34.43 20.94
CA ILE A 531 -2.61 -34.23 20.06
C ILE A 531 -2.54 -35.46 19.17
N GLY A 532 -2.79 -35.29 17.89
CA GLY A 532 -2.69 -36.33 16.88
C GLY A 532 -1.42 -36.17 16.03
N ALA A 533 -0.83 -37.27 15.60
CA ALA A 533 0.29 -37.28 14.67
C ALA A 533 -0.11 -38.03 13.39
N THR A 534 0.33 -37.51 12.24
CA THR A 534 0.12 -38.16 10.95
C THR A 534 1.34 -38.00 10.06
N THR A 535 1.59 -38.99 9.23
CA THR A 535 2.66 -38.98 8.23
C THR A 535 2.12 -38.64 6.82
N THR A 536 0.80 -38.39 6.70
CA THR A 536 0.18 -38.15 5.40
C THR A 536 0.36 -36.71 4.91
N GLU A 537 0.39 -36.61 3.60
CA GLU A 537 0.75 -35.50 2.75
C GLU A 537 0.34 -34.10 3.24
N ASP A 538 1.20 -33.12 2.95
CA ASP A 538 0.96 -31.72 3.20
C ASP A 538 -0.19 -31.21 2.32
N MET A 539 -0.96 -30.26 2.87
CA MET A 539 -1.90 -29.47 2.05
C MET A 539 -1.10 -28.58 1.10
N SER A 540 -1.26 -28.76 -0.18
CA SER A 540 -0.80 -27.76 -1.15
C SER A 540 -1.83 -26.63 -1.19
N LEU A 541 -1.39 -25.40 -0.91
CA LEU A 541 -2.21 -24.21 -1.15
C LEU A 541 -1.88 -23.67 -2.53
N ASN A 542 -2.90 -23.60 -3.38
CA ASN A 542 -2.74 -22.97 -4.68
C ASN A 542 -2.88 -21.45 -4.54
N PHE A 543 -1.75 -20.74 -4.68
CA PHE A 543 -1.69 -19.28 -4.70
C PHE A 543 -1.60 -18.71 -6.11
N SER A 544 -1.97 -19.45 -7.15
CA SER A 544 -1.86 -19.00 -8.55
C SER A 544 -2.64 -17.70 -8.84
N GLY A 545 -3.72 -17.45 -8.11
CA GLY A 545 -4.47 -16.18 -8.16
C GLY A 545 -3.73 -14.97 -7.56
N LEU A 546 -2.62 -15.20 -6.82
CA LEU A 546 -1.81 -14.16 -6.18
C LEU A 546 -0.71 -13.58 -7.08
N ASP A 547 -0.59 -14.05 -8.32
CA ASP A 547 0.38 -13.55 -9.28
C ASP A 547 -0.05 -12.14 -9.76
N ILE A 548 0.23 -11.14 -8.91
CA ILE A 548 -0.09 -9.75 -9.20
C ILE A 548 0.97 -9.21 -10.15
N LYS A 549 0.71 -9.35 -11.45
CA LYS A 549 1.50 -8.70 -12.48
C LYS A 549 1.04 -7.25 -12.60
N HIS A 550 1.73 -6.35 -11.93
CA HIS A 550 1.61 -4.94 -12.22
C HIS A 550 2.60 -4.59 -13.32
N ASP A 551 2.11 -4.12 -14.46
CA ASP A 551 2.96 -3.48 -15.45
C ASP A 551 3.60 -2.24 -14.77
N LYS A 552 4.91 -2.28 -14.60
CA LYS A 552 5.69 -1.24 -13.92
C LYS A 552 5.73 0.08 -14.70
N ASN A 553 5.30 0.07 -15.95
CA ASN A 553 5.24 1.23 -16.83
C ASN A 553 3.82 1.39 -17.36
N ILE A 554 3.09 2.38 -16.85
CA ILE A 554 1.82 2.81 -17.46
C ILE A 554 2.09 3.43 -18.86
N GLY A 555 3.34 3.77 -19.14
CA GLY A 555 3.79 4.32 -20.40
C GLY A 555 4.16 5.79 -20.33
N ASP A 556 4.68 6.29 -21.44
CA ASP A 556 5.04 7.69 -21.57
C ASP A 556 3.79 8.51 -21.90
N VAL A 557 3.35 9.37 -20.98
CA VAL A 557 2.35 10.38 -21.27
C VAL A 557 3.04 11.51 -22.03
N LYS A 558 2.68 11.66 -23.30
CA LYS A 558 3.28 12.67 -24.17
C LYS A 558 2.41 13.92 -24.18
N ILE A 559 3.02 15.04 -23.86
CA ILE A 559 2.38 16.34 -23.82
C ILE A 559 2.87 17.15 -25.00
N TYR A 560 1.93 17.72 -25.74
CA TYR A 560 2.21 18.58 -26.90
C TYR A 560 1.74 19.99 -26.57
N LYS A 561 2.69 20.95 -26.55
CA LYS A 561 2.43 22.36 -26.37
C LYS A 561 2.96 23.12 -27.58
N ASP A 562 2.25 24.13 -28.05
CA ASP A 562 2.66 24.93 -29.20
C ASP A 562 3.18 24.09 -30.37
N ASN A 563 2.52 22.96 -30.67
CA ASN A 563 2.91 22.00 -31.70
C ASN A 563 4.30 21.36 -31.53
N LYS A 564 4.93 21.54 -30.38
CA LYS A 564 6.19 20.90 -30.03
C LYS A 564 5.94 19.74 -29.10
N LEU A 565 6.58 18.61 -29.43
CA LEU A 565 6.65 17.47 -28.53
C LEU A 565 7.46 17.88 -27.30
N GLU A 566 6.84 17.92 -26.13
CA GLU A 566 7.58 18.03 -24.89
C GLU A 566 8.18 16.67 -24.50
N LYS A 567 9.17 16.72 -23.60
CA LYS A 567 9.84 15.50 -23.11
C LYS A 567 8.79 14.51 -22.61
N PRO A 568 8.83 13.25 -23.05
CA PRO A 568 7.92 12.23 -22.58
C PRO A 568 7.98 12.12 -21.06
N GLU A 569 6.83 12.08 -20.41
CA GLU A 569 6.73 11.78 -18.99
C GLU A 569 6.66 10.27 -18.84
N THR A 570 7.72 9.68 -18.30
CA THR A 570 7.77 8.25 -18.02
C THR A 570 7.25 8.01 -16.61
N VAL A 571 6.11 7.36 -16.53
CA VAL A 571 5.55 6.92 -15.26
C VAL A 571 6.18 5.58 -14.91
N ASN A 572 7.18 5.59 -14.05
CA ASN A 572 7.89 4.39 -13.63
C ASN A 572 7.48 3.99 -12.20
N TYR A 573 7.13 2.73 -12.02
CA TYR A 573 7.13 2.09 -10.70
C TYR A 573 8.59 1.79 -10.32
N ASN A 574 9.19 2.62 -9.47
CA ASN A 574 10.58 2.41 -9.08
C ASN A 574 10.74 1.23 -8.12
N GLU A 575 11.45 0.21 -8.57
CA GLU A 575 12.19 -0.70 -7.70
C GLU A 575 13.65 -0.27 -7.68
N THR A 576 14.06 0.49 -6.70
CA THR A 576 15.47 0.71 -6.43
C THR A 576 15.95 -0.35 -5.45
N GLY A 577 16.59 -1.38 -5.96
CA GLY A 577 17.31 -2.37 -5.16
C GLY A 577 18.73 -2.51 -5.68
N GLN A 578 19.73 -1.98 -4.96
CA GLN A 578 21.09 -2.46 -5.14
C GLN A 578 21.15 -3.92 -4.69
N GLN A 579 21.64 -4.79 -5.54
CA GLN A 579 21.86 -6.21 -5.20
C GLN A 579 22.96 -6.29 -4.15
N PRO A 580 22.68 -6.72 -2.90
CA PRO A 580 23.70 -6.88 -1.89
C PRO A 580 24.55 -8.14 -2.19
N ARG A 581 25.80 -8.14 -1.75
CA ARG A 581 26.65 -9.33 -1.83
C ARG A 581 26.06 -10.46 -0.99
N THR A 582 25.90 -11.64 -1.57
CA THR A 582 25.35 -12.80 -0.92
C THR A 582 26.42 -13.45 -0.02
N VAL A 583 26.10 -13.67 1.23
CA VAL A 583 26.88 -14.53 2.14
C VAL A 583 26.07 -15.79 2.39
N ASP A 584 26.68 -16.93 2.14
CA ASP A 584 26.07 -18.23 2.41
C ASP A 584 26.20 -18.54 3.90
N ALA A 585 25.24 -18.06 4.68
CA ALA A 585 25.16 -18.30 6.10
C ALA A 585 23.75 -18.78 6.48
N ASN A 586 23.67 -19.94 7.14
CA ASN A 586 22.42 -20.53 7.58
C ASN A 586 21.84 -19.85 8.85
N SER A 587 22.67 -19.18 9.62
CA SER A 587 22.27 -18.38 10.78
C SER A 587 23.29 -17.27 11.02
N ILE A 588 22.83 -16.17 11.60
CA ILE A 588 23.68 -15.04 11.96
C ILE A 588 23.29 -14.54 13.36
N GLY A 589 24.28 -14.23 14.18
CA GLY A 589 24.13 -13.55 15.46
C GLY A 589 24.87 -12.23 15.45
N LEU A 590 24.20 -11.17 15.87
CA LEU A 590 24.77 -9.85 16.05
C LEU A 590 24.90 -9.55 17.54
N TYR A 591 26.15 -9.39 18.00
CA TYR A 591 26.41 -9.02 19.39
C TYR A 591 26.37 -7.52 19.59
N PHE A 592 25.46 -7.05 20.42
CA PHE A 592 25.38 -5.66 20.84
C PHE A 592 26.23 -5.43 22.09
N ASN A 593 27.40 -4.83 21.89
CA ASN A 593 28.27 -4.44 22.98
C ASN A 593 27.73 -3.17 23.66
N THR A 594 27.29 -3.31 24.90
CA THR A 594 26.69 -2.21 25.69
C THR A 594 27.71 -1.27 26.34
N SER A 595 29.03 -1.47 26.10
CA SER A 595 30.06 -0.56 26.60
C SER A 595 30.06 0.84 25.95
N GLY A 596 29.45 0.99 24.78
CA GLY A 596 29.48 2.21 23.99
C GLY A 596 30.77 2.45 23.22
N GLU A 597 31.70 1.47 23.22
CA GLU A 597 32.99 1.59 22.53
C GLU A 597 32.91 1.20 21.06
N PHE A 598 31.93 0.40 20.69
CA PHE A 598 31.74 -0.11 19.34
C PHE A 598 30.91 0.86 18.51
N LYS A 599 31.48 1.42 17.43
CA LYS A 599 30.85 2.48 16.61
C LYS A 599 30.70 2.14 15.13
N GLN A 600 31.03 0.91 14.71
CA GLN A 600 30.98 0.51 13.31
C GLN A 600 29.89 -0.51 13.05
N ASN A 601 29.23 -0.39 11.89
CA ASN A 601 28.30 -1.38 11.40
C ASN A 601 29.07 -2.66 11.02
N PRO A 602 28.82 -3.79 11.69
CA PRO A 602 29.58 -5.03 11.47
C PRO A 602 29.25 -5.73 10.16
N ILE A 603 28.07 -5.47 9.57
CA ILE A 603 27.57 -6.21 8.41
C ILE A 603 27.00 -5.24 7.36
N ARG A 604 27.79 -4.32 6.91
CA ARG A 604 27.36 -3.38 5.87
C ARG A 604 27.40 -4.04 4.49
N ASN A 605 26.29 -3.94 3.72
CA ASN A 605 26.17 -4.43 2.34
C ASN A 605 26.37 -5.95 2.17
N LEU A 606 26.03 -6.76 3.16
CA LEU A 606 25.98 -8.21 3.05
C LEU A 606 24.53 -8.67 2.85
N ALA A 607 24.31 -9.49 1.82
CA ALA A 607 23.08 -10.27 1.72
C ALA A 607 23.28 -11.56 2.50
N VAL A 608 22.47 -11.75 3.53
CA VAL A 608 22.45 -12.99 4.29
C VAL A 608 21.30 -13.84 3.78
N LEU A 609 21.52 -15.13 3.57
CA LEU A 609 20.50 -16.06 3.07
C LEU A 609 19.48 -16.44 4.15
N THR A 610 19.75 -16.13 5.41
CA THR A 610 18.81 -16.37 6.50
C THR A 610 17.79 -15.23 6.61
N ASP A 611 16.56 -15.58 6.93
CA ASP A 611 15.46 -14.67 7.21
C ASP A 611 15.27 -14.37 8.71
N GLU A 612 16.00 -15.08 9.56
CA GLU A 612 15.99 -14.92 11.01
C GLU A 612 17.42 -14.76 11.53
N ALA A 613 17.64 -13.82 12.42
CA ALA A 613 18.92 -13.56 13.05
C ALA A 613 18.75 -13.28 14.54
N ASP A 614 19.83 -13.47 15.29
CA ASP A 614 19.86 -13.26 16.73
C ASP A 614 20.51 -11.92 17.07
N PHE A 615 19.85 -11.13 17.89
CA PHE A 615 20.38 -9.92 18.48
C PHE A 615 20.76 -10.19 19.93
N ILE A 616 22.05 -10.39 20.16
CA ILE A 616 22.60 -10.80 21.45
C ILE A 616 23.09 -9.56 22.20
N ILE A 617 22.40 -9.18 23.26
CA ILE A 617 22.70 -7.96 24.01
C ILE A 617 23.65 -8.27 25.14
N GLY A 618 24.83 -7.68 25.10
CA GLY A 618 25.84 -7.79 26.17
C GLY A 618 25.46 -7.02 27.44
N ALA A 619 26.12 -7.35 28.55
CA ALA A 619 25.89 -6.72 29.84
C ALA A 619 27.07 -5.83 30.28
N GLU A 620 27.89 -5.34 29.33
CA GLU A 620 29.06 -4.52 29.65
C GLU A 620 28.71 -3.22 30.40
N ALA A 621 27.50 -2.66 30.09
CA ALA A 621 26.99 -1.48 30.78
C ALA A 621 26.85 -1.69 32.30
N ALA A 622 26.63 -2.92 32.74
CA ALA A 622 26.53 -3.26 34.17
C ALA A 622 27.82 -2.96 34.95
N LYS A 623 28.97 -2.94 34.28
CA LYS A 623 30.25 -2.59 34.91
C LYS A 623 30.39 -1.11 35.27
N ARG A 624 29.50 -0.28 34.78
CA ARG A 624 29.54 1.18 34.95
C ARG A 624 28.45 1.71 35.88
N THR A 625 27.69 0.83 36.49
CA THR A 625 26.58 1.22 37.35
C THR A 625 26.43 0.21 38.51
N THR A 626 25.80 0.68 39.56
CA THR A 626 25.34 -0.17 40.69
C THR A 626 23.82 -0.42 40.61
N SER A 627 23.16 0.11 39.57
CA SER A 627 21.72 -0.07 39.35
C SER A 627 21.40 -1.50 38.94
N LYS A 628 20.24 -1.99 39.35
CA LYS A 628 19.66 -3.26 38.92
C LYS A 628 18.93 -3.15 37.57
N TYR A 629 18.73 -1.91 37.07
CA TYR A 629 18.05 -1.62 35.83
C TYR A 629 18.87 -0.62 35.02
N ILE A 630 19.09 -0.92 33.76
CA ILE A 630 19.85 -0.09 32.85
C ILE A 630 19.00 0.13 31.60
N GLU A 631 18.80 1.39 31.22
CA GLU A 631 18.21 1.79 29.94
C GLU A 631 19.32 2.31 29.03
N ILE A 632 19.39 1.77 27.82
CA ILE A 632 20.31 2.23 26.78
C ILE A 632 19.43 2.80 25.67
N ASN A 633 19.42 4.13 25.58
CA ASN A 633 18.66 4.88 24.60
C ASN A 633 19.53 5.87 23.80
N ASP A 634 20.86 5.77 23.93
CA ASP A 634 21.80 6.62 23.21
C ASP A 634 21.75 6.31 21.70
N PRO A 635 21.28 7.25 20.85
CA PRO A 635 21.21 7.02 19.42
C PRO A 635 22.56 6.69 18.77
N GLN A 636 23.68 7.17 19.34
CA GLN A 636 25.01 6.91 18.80
C GLN A 636 25.44 5.46 19.06
N MET A 637 25.08 4.90 20.20
CA MET A 637 25.30 3.49 20.50
C MET A 637 24.47 2.57 19.65
N LEU A 638 23.22 2.94 19.37
CA LEU A 638 22.28 2.11 18.61
C LEU A 638 22.48 2.22 17.10
N LYS A 639 23.08 3.32 16.61
CA LYS A 639 23.24 3.60 15.20
C LYS A 639 23.87 2.45 14.38
N PRO A 640 25.02 1.85 14.76
CA PRO A 640 25.63 0.77 13.97
C PRO A 640 24.70 -0.43 13.78
N TYR A 641 23.91 -0.76 14.81
CA TYR A 641 23.01 -1.90 14.82
C TYR A 641 21.75 -1.62 14.02
N ARG A 642 21.21 -0.42 14.12
CA ARG A 642 20.12 0.07 13.27
C ARG A 642 20.53 0.04 11.79
N GLU A 643 21.72 0.52 11.45
CA GLU A 643 22.25 0.46 10.09
C GLU A 643 22.42 -1.00 9.61
N THR A 644 22.91 -1.89 10.46
CA THR A 644 23.03 -3.32 10.12
C THR A 644 21.68 -3.92 9.76
N ILE A 645 20.62 -3.62 10.53
CA ILE A 645 19.28 -4.11 10.26
C ILE A 645 18.73 -3.49 8.98
N MET A 646 18.92 -2.19 8.76
CA MET A 646 18.49 -1.49 7.54
C MET A 646 19.15 -2.04 6.26
N TYR A 647 20.45 -2.36 6.33
CA TYR A 647 21.19 -2.88 5.17
C TYR A 647 20.96 -4.36 4.91
N ASN A 648 20.26 -5.05 5.81
CA ASN A 648 19.92 -6.47 5.67
C ASN A 648 18.39 -6.70 5.73
N PRO A 649 17.62 -6.15 4.76
CA PRO A 649 16.16 -6.23 4.79
C PRO A 649 15.61 -7.65 4.59
N ARG A 650 16.45 -8.61 4.24
CA ARG A 650 16.10 -10.04 4.17
C ARG A 650 15.90 -10.65 5.55
N ILE A 651 16.64 -10.15 6.54
CA ILE A 651 16.46 -10.58 7.92
C ILE A 651 15.22 -9.87 8.45
N ARG A 652 14.11 -10.60 8.48
CA ARG A 652 12.79 -10.07 8.83
C ARG A 652 12.49 -10.22 10.32
N LYS A 653 13.20 -11.13 10.98
CA LYS A 653 12.99 -11.41 12.39
C LYS A 653 14.31 -11.39 13.12
N TRP A 654 14.40 -10.54 14.13
CA TRP A 654 15.50 -10.44 15.05
C TRP A 654 15.06 -10.95 16.42
N ASN A 655 15.57 -12.11 16.82
CA ASN A 655 15.34 -12.61 18.16
C ASN A 655 16.27 -11.87 19.12
N THR A 656 15.76 -11.47 20.29
CA THR A 656 16.57 -10.78 21.29
C THR A 656 16.98 -11.78 22.37
N TYR A 657 18.27 -11.89 22.60
CA TYR A 657 18.84 -12.72 23.66
C TYR A 657 19.73 -11.89 24.58
N SER A 658 19.77 -12.28 25.84
CA SER A 658 20.77 -11.76 26.75
C SER A 658 22.10 -12.47 26.54
N GLY A 659 23.17 -11.71 26.39
CA GLY A 659 24.54 -12.22 26.36
C GLY A 659 25.12 -12.53 27.78
N SER A 660 24.28 -12.48 28.81
CA SER A 660 24.65 -12.70 30.19
C SER A 660 23.69 -13.67 30.88
N LEU A 661 24.19 -14.49 31.79
CA LEU A 661 23.36 -15.37 32.62
C LEU A 661 22.73 -14.66 33.81
N THR A 662 23.22 -13.50 34.16
CA THR A 662 22.81 -12.73 35.35
C THR A 662 21.97 -11.48 35.01
N TRP A 663 21.80 -11.18 33.74
CA TRP A 663 21.00 -10.08 33.27
C TRP A 663 19.99 -10.53 32.19
N ILE A 664 18.77 -10.05 32.29
CA ILE A 664 17.77 -10.20 31.24
C ILE A 664 17.88 -8.98 30.34
N ALA A 665 17.90 -9.21 29.04
CA ALA A 665 17.92 -8.14 28.03
C ALA A 665 16.61 -8.11 27.25
N THR A 666 16.13 -6.92 27.01
CA THR A 666 14.92 -6.67 26.16
C THR A 666 15.18 -5.49 25.25
N SER A 667 14.85 -5.62 23.98
CA SER A 667 14.86 -4.51 23.02
C SER A 667 13.45 -3.99 22.78
N VAL A 668 13.32 -2.67 22.74
CA VAL A 668 12.13 -2.00 22.25
C VAL A 668 12.40 -1.51 20.83
N LEU A 669 11.53 -1.89 19.92
CA LEU A 669 11.63 -1.51 18.52
C LEU A 669 10.75 -0.31 18.26
N ASP A 670 11.25 0.62 17.47
CA ASP A 670 10.47 1.72 16.93
C ASP A 670 9.30 1.18 16.12
N SER A 671 8.08 1.65 16.39
CA SER A 671 6.84 1.11 15.80
C SER A 671 6.72 1.37 14.29
N ALA A 672 7.41 2.38 13.78
CA ALA A 672 7.37 2.75 12.37
C ALA A 672 8.45 2.05 11.54
N THR A 673 9.63 1.85 12.12
CA THR A 673 10.80 1.34 11.39
C THR A 673 11.19 -0.08 11.77
N ALA A 674 10.63 -0.64 12.86
CA ALA A 674 11.03 -1.90 13.48
C ALA A 674 12.52 -1.97 13.86
N LEU A 675 13.18 -0.82 14.00
CA LEU A 675 14.57 -0.71 14.39
C LEU A 675 14.72 -0.56 15.92
N PRO A 676 15.80 -1.05 16.53
CA PRO A 676 16.03 -0.87 17.96
C PRO A 676 16.01 0.61 18.36
N GLU A 677 15.08 0.97 19.22
CA GLU A 677 14.94 2.31 19.79
C GLU A 677 15.59 2.40 21.17
N LYS A 678 15.39 1.35 21.97
CA LYS A 678 15.90 1.24 23.32
C LYS A 678 16.26 -0.20 23.66
N VAL A 679 17.21 -0.35 24.53
CA VAL A 679 17.58 -1.64 25.13
C VAL A 679 17.50 -1.51 26.65
N TYR A 680 16.83 -2.46 27.26
CA TYR A 680 16.74 -2.58 28.73
C TYR A 680 17.52 -3.80 29.20
N LEU A 681 18.30 -3.62 30.27
CA LEU A 681 18.90 -4.69 31.01
C LEU A 681 18.34 -4.69 32.43
N ALA A 682 17.86 -5.85 32.91
CA ALA A 682 17.40 -6.04 34.25
C ALA A 682 18.21 -7.16 34.89
N LYS A 683 18.81 -6.88 36.05
CA LYS A 683 19.56 -7.88 36.80
C LYS A 683 18.63 -8.98 37.29
N ILE A 684 19.00 -10.22 37.05
CA ILE A 684 18.31 -11.37 37.64
C ILE A 684 18.68 -11.43 39.14
N PRO A 685 17.70 -11.46 40.05
CA PRO A 685 18.00 -11.62 41.49
C PRO A 685 18.83 -12.86 41.75
N TYR A 686 19.86 -12.75 42.59
CA TYR A 686 20.71 -13.91 42.92
C TYR A 686 19.90 -15.07 43.52
N THR A 687 18.83 -14.77 44.26
CA THR A 687 17.94 -15.78 44.84
C THR A 687 17.29 -16.69 43.78
N THR A 688 17.15 -16.24 42.52
CA THR A 688 16.64 -17.06 41.42
C THR A 688 17.53 -18.27 41.12
N PHE A 689 18.81 -18.20 41.45
CA PHE A 689 19.76 -19.28 41.21
C PHE A 689 19.76 -20.35 42.33
N ALA A 690 18.97 -20.19 43.38
CA ALA A 690 18.78 -21.20 44.42
C ALA A 690 18.01 -22.45 43.95
N GLY A 691 17.48 -22.44 42.71
CA GLY A 691 16.75 -23.57 42.13
C GLY A 691 15.46 -23.89 42.90
N ASN A 692 15.27 -25.17 43.24
CA ASN A 692 14.11 -25.61 44.03
C ASN A 692 14.11 -25.05 45.47
N GLU A 693 15.24 -24.53 45.92
CA GLU A 693 15.40 -23.89 47.22
C GLU A 693 14.96 -22.43 47.24
N ALA A 694 14.61 -21.86 46.07
CA ALA A 694 14.12 -20.48 45.93
C ALA A 694 12.69 -20.26 46.46
N LYS A 695 12.02 -21.29 46.96
CA LYS A 695 10.66 -21.17 47.50
C LYS A 695 10.70 -20.61 48.93
N PRO A 696 9.84 -19.62 49.27
CA PRO A 696 9.85 -18.94 50.59
C PRO A 696 9.61 -19.86 51.79
N VAL A 697 9.21 -21.13 51.60
CA VAL A 697 8.83 -22.06 52.64
C VAL A 697 10.05 -22.90 53.14
N ALA A 698 11.14 -22.91 52.39
CA ALA A 698 12.38 -23.62 52.80
C ALA A 698 13.52 -22.58 52.83
N VAL A 699 13.71 -21.95 53.97
CA VAL A 699 14.87 -21.09 54.23
C VAL A 699 16.09 -22.00 54.32
N THR A 700 16.80 -22.16 53.21
CA THR A 700 18.02 -22.92 53.11
C THR A 700 19.23 -22.01 53.21
N ASP A 701 20.38 -22.55 53.58
CA ASP A 701 21.62 -21.80 53.66
C ASP A 701 21.99 -21.18 52.31
N THR A 702 21.71 -21.87 51.20
CA THR A 702 21.92 -21.38 49.84
C THR A 702 21.06 -20.17 49.56
N TYR A 703 19.76 -20.24 49.88
CA TYR A 703 18.85 -19.09 49.67
C TYR A 703 19.28 -17.90 50.52
N ASN A 704 19.56 -18.09 51.79
CA ASN A 704 19.97 -17.03 52.71
C ASN A 704 21.27 -16.35 52.26
N PHE A 705 22.23 -17.12 51.77
CA PHE A 705 23.48 -16.59 51.23
C PHE A 705 23.22 -15.73 49.97
N LEU A 706 22.42 -16.25 49.03
CA LEU A 706 22.08 -15.53 47.79
C LEU A 706 21.20 -14.30 48.06
N ASP A 707 20.32 -14.35 49.06
CA ASP A 707 19.52 -13.20 49.49
C ASP A 707 20.41 -12.11 50.12
N GLY A 708 21.36 -12.49 50.92
CA GLY A 708 22.37 -11.58 51.49
C GLY A 708 23.19 -10.89 50.39
N LEU A 709 23.58 -11.60 49.34
CA LEU A 709 24.23 -11.01 48.18
C LEU A 709 23.29 -10.04 47.42
N GLU A 710 22.01 -10.42 47.24
CA GLU A 710 21.04 -9.62 46.55
C GLU A 710 20.72 -8.29 47.25
N GLN A 711 20.65 -8.32 48.61
CA GLN A 711 20.40 -7.14 49.43
C GLN A 711 21.58 -6.17 49.42
N ARG A 712 22.80 -6.65 49.28
CA ARG A 712 24.01 -5.81 49.21
C ARG A 712 24.29 -5.29 47.80
N TYR A 713 23.75 -5.92 46.77
CA TYR A 713 23.97 -5.41 45.41
C TYR A 713 23.40 -4.00 45.24
N GLY A 714 24.23 -3.09 44.79
CA GLY A 714 23.86 -1.70 44.59
C GLY A 714 24.06 -0.78 45.78
N VAL A 715 24.45 -1.32 46.95
CA VAL A 715 24.77 -0.53 48.14
C VAL A 715 26.21 -0.01 48.08
N GLU A 716 27.10 -0.82 47.53
CA GLU A 716 28.52 -0.49 47.46
C GLU A 716 28.82 0.51 46.33
N GLU A 717 29.63 1.50 46.60
CA GLU A 717 30.05 2.47 45.60
C GLU A 717 30.82 1.85 44.44
N LEU A 718 30.63 2.39 43.25
CA LEU A 718 31.29 1.91 42.04
C LEU A 718 32.81 1.99 42.15
N GLY A 719 33.50 0.86 41.86
CA GLY A 719 34.95 0.77 41.89
C GLY A 719 35.53 0.32 43.24
N THR A 720 34.73 0.18 44.31
CA THR A 720 35.16 -0.42 45.54
C THR A 720 35.49 -1.91 45.35
N ARG A 721 36.26 -2.50 46.28
CA ARG A 721 36.62 -3.92 46.23
C ARG A 721 35.38 -4.81 46.24
N GLU A 722 34.41 -4.47 47.04
CA GLU A 722 33.14 -5.16 47.18
C GLU A 722 32.31 -5.04 45.90
N ASN A 723 32.23 -3.85 45.29
CA ASN A 723 31.57 -3.65 44.01
C ASN A 723 32.24 -4.47 42.90
N GLN A 724 33.59 -4.55 42.86
CA GLN A 724 34.32 -5.36 41.91
C GLN A 724 33.99 -6.85 42.04
N LEU A 725 33.70 -7.35 43.24
CA LEU A 725 33.22 -8.74 43.45
C LEU A 725 31.87 -8.92 42.73
N PHE A 726 30.93 -8.03 42.94
CA PHE A 726 29.64 -8.09 42.24
C PHE A 726 29.77 -8.01 40.72
N GLN A 727 30.67 -7.17 40.21
CA GLN A 727 30.97 -7.11 38.81
C GLN A 727 31.50 -8.43 38.24
N LYS A 728 32.34 -9.13 39.00
CA LYS A 728 32.82 -10.47 38.62
C LYS A 728 31.75 -11.55 38.71
N LEU A 729 30.79 -11.43 39.62
CA LEU A 729 29.66 -12.35 39.72
C LEU A 729 28.67 -12.16 38.59
N ASN A 730 28.64 -10.98 37.98
CA ASN A 730 27.69 -10.58 36.93
C ASN A 730 28.28 -10.60 35.51
N SER A 731 29.56 -10.92 35.33
CA SER A 731 30.25 -10.93 34.03
C SER A 731 30.17 -12.28 33.28
#